data_98ade5f051eb2a0d315b90d146372312
#
_entry.id   98ade5f051eb2a0d315b90d146372312
#
_cell.length_a   1.000
_cell.length_b   1.000
_cell.length_c   1.000
_cell.angle_alpha   90.00
_cell.angle_beta   90.00
_cell.angle_gamma   90.00
#
_symmetry.space_group_name_H-M   'P 1'
#
loop_
_entity.id
_entity.type
_entity.pdbx_description
1 polymer ?
#
loop_
_entity_poly.entity_id
_entity_poly.type
_entity_poly.pdbx_seq_one_letter_code
_entity_poly.pdbx_strand_id
1 'polypeptide(L)'
;MGVVFSADSRRVFLSGGENGNIWIADADAGRIVGSVNLNGAAHPLDRPLDVRATPVRRFKGAFPGNMALTGDGRFLYVVDQGGFKVHVIDTSLIATGVDGSGRVTEPDNFAAVIGRVAVGRYPFGIGLTGGDSTLLVTHVGVFQYTHLRPASPTGNDDVDYPLCFPGSGYPDETEHDRMIAITKVDPRNLPDSLRDPDGIRCGYVPANRFYTVPGLGSPNAPESSSVYVFDVRNPQTPQRREIVKTGPLVGESEDGIAAYSGSHPNAVAAGSGAIYVANGNNDSISVLDLHTYAERGRIGLSLLHGQDRALKGLQPVALALSPDERVLYVAEAGINAIGVIRLEGNGGHVKGHIPTGWWPSSIRVSADGRTLYVANARGRGAGPNLVGESRSPKFSVLGTVNIIPTPTDRQLDGFTERVLINNGFAGTENDQGDDDDNDNPIPARAGRPSAQIRHVVFINKENATHDLMLGDLTQTRRGVPVNGEPAFALGADASPNHHELALRFAFSDNFFLEPSVSSDGHRWLTGQYTAEFEETHWPASYGGRRNDSGDDPAVIKDFPGRIGFTDANSSPEPNDLNQHGGMFLHLTRHGRSVINFGNGYEFAVIDEPRGADPTGAREHVNVPMEKVVRDNSDHLFPNYNTHIPDAPLPEDPTRFNRFDRFRRVFETQFVDRARGVCRLPSLVDLYYPNDHGGGALDINPSGPPWSFRRFVQDNDAALGLTVDLLSNSPCWKDTVIFVVEDDTQNGADHVDGHRSVFLAIGPWVRKQHVSKVHASLASIFKTVNLIFGLPPLNQYDAAATDLRELFTSTPDFTPYHAQPVQFAQRVSSLWLALTARIDFSRPDADEVALRDAIMRSEGLPRPAARRSTGAAH
;
A
#
# COMPACT_ATOMS: atom_id res chain seq x y z
N MET A 1 -14.50 -8.35 -3.09
CA MET A 1 -15.72 -9.08 -2.65
C MET A 1 -16.56 -9.38 -3.86
N GLY A 2 -17.23 -10.54 -3.90
CA GLY A 2 -18.03 -11.01 -5.03
C GLY A 2 -19.53 -10.94 -4.75
N VAL A 3 -20.30 -10.72 -5.81
CA VAL A 3 -21.77 -10.73 -5.82
C VAL A 3 -22.25 -11.56 -7.01
N VAL A 4 -23.14 -12.50 -6.76
CA VAL A 4 -23.74 -13.35 -7.80
C VAL A 4 -25.21 -13.53 -7.54
N PHE A 5 -26.05 -13.40 -8.58
CA PHE A 5 -27.48 -13.69 -8.52
C PHE A 5 -27.76 -15.15 -8.86
N SER A 6 -28.76 -15.74 -8.21
CA SER A 6 -29.32 -17.02 -8.65
C SER A 6 -29.93 -16.90 -10.07
N ALA A 7 -30.07 -18.02 -10.77
CA ALA A 7 -30.61 -18.04 -12.12
C ALA A 7 -32.01 -17.43 -12.24
N ASP A 8 -32.84 -17.52 -11.18
CA ASP A 8 -34.16 -16.92 -11.10
C ASP A 8 -34.15 -15.46 -10.58
N SER A 9 -32.97 -14.88 -10.31
CA SER A 9 -32.76 -13.54 -9.76
C SER A 9 -33.38 -13.26 -8.40
N ARG A 10 -33.87 -14.28 -7.68
CA ARG A 10 -34.51 -14.11 -6.36
C ARG A 10 -33.54 -14.13 -5.19
N ARG A 11 -32.40 -14.77 -5.37
CA ARG A 11 -31.35 -14.82 -4.33
C ARG A 11 -30.10 -14.11 -4.80
N VAL A 12 -29.44 -13.46 -3.87
CA VAL A 12 -28.13 -12.84 -4.07
C VAL A 12 -27.13 -13.50 -3.15
N PHE A 13 -26.06 -14.01 -3.71
CA PHE A 13 -24.90 -14.52 -2.95
C PHE A 13 -23.88 -13.40 -2.82
N LEU A 14 -23.46 -13.11 -1.59
CA LEU A 14 -22.52 -12.04 -1.27
C LEU A 14 -21.35 -12.63 -0.49
N SER A 15 -20.13 -12.44 -0.95
CA SER A 15 -18.95 -12.85 -0.17
C SER A 15 -18.81 -11.99 1.09
N GLY A 16 -18.65 -12.64 2.25
CA GLY A 16 -18.56 -11.99 3.54
C GLY A 16 -17.15 -11.52 3.93
N GLY A 17 -16.15 -11.68 3.04
CA GLY A 17 -14.79 -11.27 3.29
C GLY A 17 -14.25 -11.81 4.62
N GLU A 18 -13.83 -10.93 5.52
CA GLU A 18 -13.30 -11.28 6.84
C GLU A 18 -14.24 -12.15 7.72
N ASN A 19 -15.52 -12.18 7.40
CA ASN A 19 -16.46 -13.03 8.12
C ASN A 19 -16.34 -14.52 7.78
N GLY A 20 -15.63 -14.88 6.72
CA GLY A 20 -15.41 -16.27 6.31
C GLY A 20 -16.69 -17.01 5.93
N ASN A 21 -17.70 -16.31 5.41
CA ASN A 21 -18.98 -16.87 5.00
C ASN A 21 -19.50 -16.24 3.71
N ILE A 22 -20.48 -16.89 3.09
CA ILE A 22 -21.27 -16.33 2.01
C ILE A 22 -22.64 -15.97 2.58
N TRP A 23 -22.99 -14.69 2.45
CA TRP A 23 -24.33 -14.23 2.79
C TRP A 23 -25.32 -14.55 1.68
N ILE A 24 -26.54 -14.85 2.07
CA ILE A 24 -27.64 -15.08 1.14
C ILE A 24 -28.71 -14.04 1.41
N ALA A 25 -28.95 -13.18 0.42
CA ALA A 25 -30.00 -12.20 0.49
C ALA A 25 -31.20 -12.64 -0.37
N ASP A 26 -32.41 -12.30 0.08
CA ASP A 26 -33.62 -12.29 -0.72
C ASP A 26 -33.65 -10.97 -1.50
N ALA A 27 -33.66 -11.05 -2.84
CA ALA A 27 -33.58 -9.88 -3.71
C ALA A 27 -34.84 -9.01 -3.63
N ASP A 28 -36.02 -9.63 -3.49
CA ASP A 28 -37.29 -8.92 -3.43
C ASP A 28 -37.48 -8.24 -2.04
N ALA A 29 -37.09 -8.95 -0.99
CA ALA A 29 -37.20 -8.44 0.39
C ALA A 29 -36.04 -7.50 0.79
N GLY A 30 -34.93 -7.45 0.02
CA GLY A 30 -33.76 -6.62 0.31
C GLY A 30 -33.09 -6.93 1.65
N ARG A 31 -33.12 -8.18 2.10
CA ARG A 31 -32.57 -8.58 3.42
C ARG A 31 -31.82 -9.91 3.37
N ILE A 32 -30.88 -10.08 4.29
CA ILE A 32 -30.19 -11.35 4.49
C ILE A 32 -31.14 -12.38 5.09
N VAL A 33 -31.14 -13.58 4.50
CA VAL A 33 -32.03 -14.69 4.90
C VAL A 33 -31.29 -15.98 5.27
N GLY A 34 -29.97 -16.01 5.07
CA GLY A 34 -29.12 -17.14 5.41
C GLY A 34 -27.65 -16.85 5.19
N SER A 35 -26.80 -17.80 5.51
CA SER A 35 -25.40 -17.78 5.11
C SER A 35 -24.82 -19.18 4.98
N VAL A 36 -23.68 -19.32 4.32
CA VAL A 36 -22.86 -20.53 4.25
C VAL A 36 -21.52 -20.25 4.93
N ASN A 37 -21.23 -20.97 6.00
CA ASN A 37 -19.97 -20.84 6.74
C ASN A 37 -18.89 -21.70 6.07
N LEU A 38 -17.81 -21.05 5.61
CA LEU A 38 -16.72 -21.71 4.91
C LEU A 38 -15.63 -22.25 5.85
N ASN A 39 -15.66 -21.86 7.13
CA ASN A 39 -14.65 -22.27 8.13
C ASN A 39 -14.82 -23.71 8.62
N GLY A 40 -15.95 -24.35 8.31
CA GLY A 40 -16.26 -25.72 8.72
C GLY A 40 -16.90 -25.83 10.12
N ALA A 41 -17.34 -27.04 10.45
CA ALA A 41 -18.16 -27.31 11.64
C ALA A 41 -17.43 -27.08 12.99
N ALA A 42 -16.10 -27.04 12.96
CA ALA A 42 -15.30 -26.72 14.15
C ALA A 42 -15.46 -25.24 14.59
N HIS A 43 -15.88 -24.39 13.68
CA HIS A 43 -15.99 -22.93 13.89
C HIS A 43 -17.38 -22.42 13.52
N PRO A 44 -18.44 -22.84 14.23
CA PRO A 44 -19.81 -22.45 13.92
C PRO A 44 -20.03 -20.96 14.18
N LEU A 45 -20.99 -20.39 13.45
CA LEU A 45 -21.48 -19.04 13.69
C LEU A 45 -22.52 -19.03 14.83
N ASP A 46 -22.70 -17.86 15.46
CA ASP A 46 -23.77 -17.68 16.47
C ASP A 46 -25.16 -18.00 15.88
N ARG A 47 -26.00 -18.63 16.67
CA ARG A 47 -27.35 -18.95 16.25
C ARG A 47 -28.36 -18.39 17.26
N PRO A 48 -29.27 -17.53 16.81
CA PRO A 48 -29.41 -16.92 15.50
C PRO A 48 -28.36 -15.80 15.29
N LEU A 49 -27.90 -15.63 14.04
CA LEU A 49 -26.90 -14.63 13.70
C LEU A 49 -27.53 -13.26 13.48
N ASP A 50 -27.11 -12.26 14.25
CA ASP A 50 -27.45 -10.85 14.03
C ASP A 50 -26.52 -10.25 12.96
N VAL A 51 -26.99 -10.12 11.74
CA VAL A 51 -26.22 -9.53 10.62
C VAL A 51 -25.96 -8.03 10.76
N ARG A 52 -26.65 -7.36 11.71
CA ARG A 52 -26.45 -5.94 12.01
C ARG A 52 -25.37 -5.73 13.07
N ALA A 53 -25.15 -6.74 13.92
CA ALA A 53 -24.03 -6.70 14.84
C ALA A 53 -22.74 -6.85 14.03
N THR A 54 -21.75 -6.05 14.36
CA THR A 54 -20.41 -6.27 13.81
C THR A 54 -19.83 -7.51 14.50
N PRO A 55 -19.77 -8.67 13.85
CA PRO A 55 -19.26 -9.85 14.51
C PRO A 55 -17.76 -9.68 14.72
N VAL A 56 -17.36 -9.55 15.98
CA VAL A 56 -15.95 -9.72 16.35
C VAL A 56 -15.67 -11.21 16.29
N ARG A 57 -15.17 -11.69 15.18
CA ARG A 57 -14.76 -13.08 15.08
C ARG A 57 -13.41 -13.26 15.77
N ARG A 58 -13.36 -14.26 16.64
CA ARG A 58 -12.11 -14.73 17.24
C ARG A 58 -11.31 -15.59 16.27
N PHE A 59 -11.99 -16.29 15.36
CA PHE A 59 -11.35 -17.17 14.39
C PHE A 59 -11.23 -16.49 13.02
N LYS A 60 -10.01 -16.38 12.52
CA LYS A 60 -9.64 -15.75 11.25
C LYS A 60 -9.41 -16.83 10.20
N GLY A 61 -10.47 -17.50 9.75
CA GLY A 61 -10.39 -18.59 8.77
C GLY A 61 -10.44 -18.15 7.32
N ALA A 62 -11.41 -18.68 6.57
CA ALA A 62 -11.64 -18.35 5.17
C ALA A 62 -11.85 -16.85 4.93
N PHE A 63 -11.36 -16.37 3.81
CA PHE A 63 -11.62 -15.02 3.31
C PHE A 63 -12.21 -15.10 1.90
N PRO A 64 -13.54 -15.29 1.79
CA PRO A 64 -14.19 -15.41 0.49
C PRO A 64 -14.13 -14.11 -0.30
N GLY A 65 -13.66 -14.24 -1.54
CA GLY A 65 -13.56 -13.19 -2.54
C GLY A 65 -14.59 -13.35 -3.66
N ASN A 66 -14.11 -13.39 -4.89
CA ASN A 66 -14.95 -13.53 -6.09
C ASN A 66 -15.61 -14.90 -6.19
N MET A 67 -16.71 -14.96 -6.93
CA MET A 67 -17.57 -16.14 -7.07
C MET A 67 -18.00 -16.34 -8.52
N ALA A 68 -18.20 -17.61 -8.91
CA ALA A 68 -18.80 -18.00 -10.18
C ALA A 68 -19.91 -19.02 -9.94
N LEU A 69 -21.08 -18.82 -10.57
CA LEU A 69 -22.23 -19.70 -10.47
C LEU A 69 -22.46 -20.39 -11.83
N THR A 70 -22.74 -21.69 -11.83
CA THR A 70 -23.12 -22.41 -13.03
C THR A 70 -24.41 -21.85 -13.64
N GLY A 71 -24.56 -21.99 -14.98
CA GLY A 71 -25.71 -21.47 -15.70
C GLY A 71 -27.06 -22.05 -15.24
N ASP A 72 -27.07 -23.28 -14.69
CA ASP A 72 -28.22 -23.90 -14.07
C ASP A 72 -28.51 -23.39 -12.65
N GLY A 73 -27.61 -22.55 -12.12
CA GLY A 73 -27.69 -21.97 -10.78
C GLY A 73 -27.40 -22.94 -9.64
N ARG A 74 -26.91 -24.16 -9.92
CA ARG A 74 -26.77 -25.21 -8.91
C ARG A 74 -25.46 -25.16 -8.14
N PHE A 75 -24.32 -24.89 -8.80
CA PHE A 75 -23.02 -24.92 -8.14
C PHE A 75 -22.39 -23.53 -8.11
N LEU A 76 -22.08 -23.07 -6.90
CA LEU A 76 -21.39 -21.83 -6.65
C LEU A 76 -19.94 -22.13 -6.24
N TYR A 77 -18.99 -21.63 -7.06
CA TYR A 77 -17.56 -21.68 -6.79
C TYR A 77 -17.11 -20.39 -6.14
N VAL A 78 -16.41 -20.49 -5.02
CA VAL A 78 -16.01 -19.35 -4.18
C VAL A 78 -14.51 -19.37 -3.96
N VAL A 79 -13.84 -18.32 -4.39
CA VAL A 79 -12.43 -18.11 -4.07
C VAL A 79 -12.26 -17.82 -2.58
N ASP A 80 -11.39 -18.55 -1.91
CA ASP A 80 -10.93 -18.28 -0.56
C ASP A 80 -9.50 -17.75 -0.62
N GLN A 81 -9.37 -16.44 -0.55
CA GLN A 81 -8.09 -15.73 -0.64
C GLN A 81 -7.19 -16.00 0.59
N GLY A 82 -7.79 -16.26 1.77
CA GLY A 82 -7.05 -16.56 2.98
C GLY A 82 -6.60 -18.00 3.09
N GLY A 83 -7.36 -18.93 2.52
CA GLY A 83 -7.07 -20.35 2.58
C GLY A 83 -6.44 -20.92 1.33
N PHE A 84 -6.23 -20.11 0.29
CA PHE A 84 -5.68 -20.52 -1.02
C PHE A 84 -6.40 -21.72 -1.61
N LYS A 85 -7.71 -21.62 -1.65
CA LYS A 85 -8.58 -22.68 -2.18
C LYS A 85 -9.84 -22.11 -2.85
N VAL A 86 -10.53 -22.96 -3.58
CA VAL A 86 -11.89 -22.73 -4.02
C VAL A 86 -12.82 -23.66 -3.27
N HIS A 87 -13.85 -23.09 -2.67
CA HIS A 87 -14.97 -23.86 -2.12
C HIS A 87 -16.04 -24.08 -3.17
N VAL A 88 -16.63 -25.27 -3.17
CA VAL A 88 -17.74 -25.62 -4.04
C VAL A 88 -19.00 -25.79 -3.20
N ILE A 89 -20.02 -25.02 -3.52
CA ILE A 89 -21.29 -24.98 -2.78
C ILE A 89 -22.41 -25.50 -3.69
N ASP A 90 -23.14 -26.50 -3.25
CA ASP A 90 -24.41 -26.90 -3.88
C ASP A 90 -25.54 -26.02 -3.33
N THR A 91 -26.01 -25.09 -4.14
CA THR A 91 -27.03 -24.09 -3.72
C THR A 91 -28.36 -24.72 -3.34
N SER A 92 -28.65 -25.92 -3.84
CA SER A 92 -29.88 -26.65 -3.51
C SER A 92 -29.92 -27.17 -2.09
N LEU A 93 -28.76 -27.25 -1.42
CA LEU A 93 -28.65 -27.70 -0.02
C LEU A 93 -28.68 -26.54 1.00
N ILE A 94 -28.84 -25.30 0.51
CA ILE A 94 -28.85 -24.12 1.36
C ILE A 94 -30.22 -23.93 1.99
N ALA A 95 -30.29 -24.03 3.32
CA ALA A 95 -31.43 -23.62 4.08
C ALA A 95 -31.39 -22.10 4.39
N THR A 96 -32.56 -21.46 4.35
CA THR A 96 -32.71 -20.04 4.67
C THR A 96 -33.81 -19.87 5.73
N GLY A 97 -33.65 -18.87 6.59
CA GLY A 97 -34.67 -18.55 7.59
C GLY A 97 -34.24 -17.35 8.43
N VAL A 98 -35.26 -16.64 8.94
CA VAL A 98 -35.08 -15.54 9.88
C VAL A 98 -36.11 -15.66 11.00
N ASP A 99 -35.71 -15.31 12.22
CA ASP A 99 -36.65 -15.27 13.37
C ASP A 99 -37.47 -13.98 13.37
N GLY A 100 -38.36 -13.87 14.37
CA GLY A 100 -39.24 -12.71 14.53
C GLY A 100 -38.49 -11.37 14.78
N SER A 101 -37.23 -11.42 15.12
CA SER A 101 -36.37 -10.23 15.27
C SER A 101 -35.55 -9.89 13.99
N GLY A 102 -35.69 -10.74 12.96
CA GLY A 102 -34.94 -10.59 11.69
C GLY A 102 -33.54 -11.17 11.71
N ARG A 103 -33.19 -11.98 12.73
CA ARG A 103 -31.91 -12.68 12.81
C ARG A 103 -31.92 -13.96 11.97
N VAL A 104 -30.82 -14.29 11.35
CA VAL A 104 -30.63 -15.50 10.54
C VAL A 104 -30.61 -16.73 11.45
N THR A 105 -31.53 -17.69 11.22
CA THR A 105 -31.63 -18.93 11.98
C THR A 105 -30.78 -20.05 11.43
N GLU A 106 -30.40 -19.97 10.14
CA GLU A 106 -29.57 -20.93 9.41
C GLU A 106 -28.27 -20.28 8.95
N PRO A 107 -27.32 -19.98 9.86
CA PRO A 107 -26.11 -19.24 9.51
C PRO A 107 -24.97 -20.10 8.97
N ASP A 108 -24.98 -21.41 9.19
CA ASP A 108 -23.81 -22.25 8.90
C ASP A 108 -23.88 -22.98 7.56
N ASN A 109 -24.99 -23.67 7.28
CA ASN A 109 -25.19 -24.45 6.04
C ASN A 109 -24.00 -25.33 5.64
N PHE A 110 -23.29 -25.98 6.58
CA PHE A 110 -22.06 -26.74 6.31
C PHE A 110 -22.25 -27.82 5.24
N ALA A 111 -23.41 -28.45 5.20
CA ALA A 111 -23.71 -29.49 4.22
C ALA A 111 -23.74 -28.99 2.77
N ALA A 112 -23.94 -27.68 2.59
CA ALA A 112 -23.92 -27.09 1.25
C ALA A 112 -22.49 -26.99 0.66
N VAL A 113 -21.43 -26.99 1.49
CA VAL A 113 -20.06 -27.01 1.03
C VAL A 113 -19.68 -28.46 0.69
N ILE A 114 -19.84 -28.83 -0.59
CA ILE A 114 -19.67 -30.20 -1.08
C ILE A 114 -18.25 -30.55 -1.52
N GLY A 115 -17.39 -29.53 -1.74
CA GLY A 115 -16.02 -29.73 -2.21
C GLY A 115 -15.12 -28.56 -1.88
N ARG A 116 -13.82 -28.83 -1.90
CA ARG A 116 -12.75 -27.84 -1.78
C ARG A 116 -11.58 -28.28 -2.66
N VAL A 117 -10.94 -27.35 -3.35
CA VAL A 117 -9.74 -27.61 -4.13
C VAL A 117 -8.68 -26.58 -3.81
N ALA A 118 -7.45 -27.02 -3.59
CA ALA A 118 -6.30 -26.14 -3.40
C ALA A 118 -5.96 -25.43 -4.71
N VAL A 119 -5.61 -24.16 -4.60
CA VAL A 119 -5.21 -23.29 -5.71
C VAL A 119 -3.88 -22.59 -5.39
N GLY A 120 -3.40 -21.76 -6.30
CA GLY A 120 -2.21 -20.91 -6.09
C GLY A 120 -2.44 -19.84 -5.02
N ARG A 121 -1.40 -19.11 -4.69
CA ARG A 121 -1.46 -18.04 -3.68
C ARG A 121 -2.23 -16.83 -4.16
N TYR A 122 -2.93 -16.20 -3.24
CA TYR A 122 -3.74 -15.03 -3.48
C TYR A 122 -4.66 -15.20 -4.71
N PRO A 123 -5.55 -16.20 -4.67
CA PRO A 123 -6.52 -16.39 -5.73
C PRO A 123 -7.47 -15.21 -5.75
N PHE A 124 -7.76 -14.67 -6.93
CA PHE A 124 -8.51 -13.43 -7.06
C PHE A 124 -9.73 -13.56 -7.97
N GLY A 125 -9.52 -13.62 -9.29
CA GLY A 125 -10.59 -13.79 -10.27
C GLY A 125 -11.00 -15.22 -10.43
N ILE A 126 -12.27 -15.43 -10.79
CA ILE A 126 -12.85 -16.74 -11.04
C ILE A 126 -13.87 -16.65 -12.19
N GLY A 127 -13.88 -17.62 -13.07
CA GLY A 127 -14.80 -17.69 -14.20
C GLY A 127 -15.06 -19.11 -14.66
N LEU A 128 -16.21 -19.33 -15.31
CA LEU A 128 -16.60 -20.60 -15.89
C LEU A 128 -16.60 -20.49 -17.42
N THR A 129 -16.23 -21.58 -18.08
CA THR A 129 -16.30 -21.69 -19.55
C THR A 129 -16.60 -23.13 -19.96
N GLY A 130 -16.72 -23.37 -21.28
CA GLY A 130 -16.98 -24.71 -21.83
C GLY A 130 -18.32 -25.32 -21.36
N GLY A 131 -19.38 -24.52 -21.26
CA GLY A 131 -20.68 -24.98 -20.73
C GLY A 131 -20.57 -25.41 -19.26
N ASP A 132 -19.89 -24.60 -18.45
CA ASP A 132 -19.66 -24.83 -17.01
C ASP A 132 -18.78 -26.05 -16.65
N SER A 133 -18.09 -26.61 -17.64
CA SER A 133 -17.21 -27.78 -17.42
C SER A 133 -15.78 -27.41 -17.02
N THR A 134 -15.40 -26.15 -17.21
CA THR A 134 -14.06 -25.63 -16.94
C THR A 134 -14.13 -24.42 -16.04
N LEU A 135 -13.40 -24.46 -14.93
CA LEU A 135 -13.23 -23.36 -14.01
C LEU A 135 -11.84 -22.75 -14.15
N LEU A 136 -11.80 -21.43 -14.23
CA LEU A 136 -10.60 -20.62 -14.33
C LEU A 136 -10.43 -19.84 -13.02
N VAL A 137 -9.25 -19.88 -12.43
CA VAL A 137 -8.93 -19.13 -11.21
C VAL A 137 -7.63 -18.38 -11.43
N THR A 138 -7.65 -17.06 -11.29
CA THR A 138 -6.45 -16.22 -11.40
C THR A 138 -5.78 -16.10 -10.05
N HIS A 139 -4.46 -16.01 -10.04
CA HIS A 139 -3.64 -15.88 -8.85
C HIS A 139 -2.67 -14.72 -9.02
N VAL A 140 -2.81 -13.71 -8.19
CA VAL A 140 -1.83 -12.63 -8.08
C VAL A 140 -0.47 -13.25 -7.74
N GLY A 141 -0.48 -14.23 -6.82
CA GLY A 141 0.67 -15.05 -6.56
C GLY A 141 1.82 -14.24 -5.99
N VAL A 142 1.49 -13.29 -5.10
CA VAL A 142 2.49 -12.46 -4.45
C VAL A 142 3.59 -13.34 -3.89
N PHE A 143 4.76 -12.98 -4.25
CA PHE A 143 5.96 -13.69 -3.98
C PHE A 143 6.48 -13.33 -2.59
N GLN A 144 6.77 -14.32 -1.79
CA GLN A 144 7.33 -14.08 -0.46
C GLN A 144 8.76 -14.58 -0.38
N TYR A 145 9.61 -13.71 0.07
CA TYR A 145 11.04 -13.99 0.29
C TYR A 145 11.29 -14.74 1.58
N THR A 146 10.40 -14.61 2.55
CA THR A 146 10.48 -15.29 3.83
C THR A 146 9.94 -16.71 3.78
N HIS A 147 10.68 -17.64 4.31
CA HIS A 147 10.15 -18.96 4.63
C HIS A 147 9.31 -18.87 5.89
N LEU A 148 8.01 -19.00 5.73
CA LEU A 148 7.10 -19.19 6.85
C LEU A 148 7.32 -20.59 7.43
N ARG A 149 7.55 -20.72 8.73
CA ARG A 149 7.94 -21.96 9.37
C ARG A 149 7.15 -22.24 10.63
N PRO A 150 7.01 -23.54 11.01
CA PRO A 150 6.51 -23.89 12.33
C PRO A 150 7.47 -23.42 13.43
N ALA A 151 7.04 -23.53 14.68
CA ALA A 151 7.87 -23.23 15.82
C ALA A 151 9.22 -23.94 15.76
N SER A 152 10.25 -23.29 16.28
CA SER A 152 11.61 -23.80 16.28
C SER A 152 11.70 -25.20 16.88
N PRO A 153 12.24 -26.20 16.15
CA PRO A 153 12.40 -27.54 16.65
C PRO A 153 13.34 -27.64 17.87
N THR A 154 14.34 -26.78 17.96
CA THR A 154 15.32 -26.78 19.06
C THR A 154 14.99 -25.76 20.16
N GLY A 155 13.99 -24.92 19.95
CA GLY A 155 13.68 -23.77 20.81
C GLY A 155 14.69 -22.62 20.70
N ASN A 156 15.56 -22.67 19.71
CA ASN A 156 16.52 -21.60 19.42
C ASN A 156 16.33 -21.11 17.97
N ASP A 157 15.57 -20.04 17.84
CA ASP A 157 15.22 -19.47 16.56
C ASP A 157 16.45 -18.98 15.78
N ASP A 158 17.50 -18.53 16.45
CA ASP A 158 18.73 -18.09 15.81
C ASP A 158 19.48 -19.24 15.13
N VAL A 159 19.26 -20.46 15.59
CA VAL A 159 19.89 -21.66 15.02
C VAL A 159 19.02 -22.28 13.95
N ASP A 160 17.71 -22.41 14.24
CA ASP A 160 16.81 -23.13 13.37
C ASP A 160 16.42 -22.33 12.13
N TYR A 161 16.32 -21.00 12.27
CA TYR A 161 15.77 -20.13 11.23
C TYR A 161 16.51 -18.80 11.11
N PRO A 162 17.79 -18.82 10.77
CA PRO A 162 18.47 -17.60 10.42
C PRO A 162 17.87 -17.07 9.12
N LEU A 163 17.27 -15.90 9.15
CA LEU A 163 16.79 -15.23 7.97
C LEU A 163 17.90 -14.42 7.33
N CYS A 164 18.35 -14.94 6.22
CA CYS A 164 18.98 -14.13 5.20
C CYS A 164 17.98 -13.96 4.09
N PHE A 165 17.39 -12.81 3.98
CA PHE A 165 16.72 -12.47 2.75
C PHE A 165 17.72 -12.49 1.62
N PRO A 166 17.34 -13.04 0.46
CA PRO A 166 18.08 -12.77 -0.73
C PRO A 166 17.94 -11.27 -0.92
N GLY A 167 18.87 -10.53 -0.44
CA GLY A 167 18.86 -9.10 -0.62
C GLY A 167 18.91 -8.69 -2.08
N SER A 168 18.40 -9.50 -2.96
CA SER A 168 18.42 -9.29 -4.39
C SER A 168 17.13 -8.68 -4.92
N GLY A 169 16.06 -8.60 -4.12
CA GLY A 169 14.78 -8.20 -4.63
C GLY A 169 14.22 -9.10 -5.74
N TYR A 170 15.10 -9.71 -6.52
CA TYR A 170 14.87 -10.74 -7.50
C TYR A 170 15.89 -11.81 -7.29
N PRO A 171 15.60 -12.84 -6.52
CA PRO A 171 16.35 -14.06 -6.69
C PRO A 171 16.03 -14.57 -8.11
N ASP A 172 17.06 -14.66 -8.95
CA ASP A 172 17.00 -15.71 -9.93
C ASP A 172 16.86 -17.05 -9.21
N GLU A 173 16.42 -18.10 -9.89
CA GLU A 173 16.22 -19.41 -9.25
C GLU A 173 17.47 -19.89 -8.51
N THR A 174 18.64 -19.55 -9.00
CA THR A 174 19.94 -19.89 -8.41
C THR A 174 20.15 -19.20 -7.06
N GLU A 175 19.83 -17.92 -6.98
CA GLU A 175 19.94 -17.17 -5.73
C GLU A 175 18.93 -17.67 -4.71
N HIS A 176 17.71 -17.99 -5.15
CA HIS A 176 16.68 -18.57 -4.32
C HIS A 176 17.11 -19.93 -3.73
N ASP A 177 17.60 -20.87 -4.56
CA ASP A 177 18.07 -22.17 -4.12
C ASP A 177 19.23 -22.06 -3.14
N ARG A 178 20.15 -21.11 -3.39
CA ARG A 178 21.23 -20.80 -2.48
C ARG A 178 20.70 -20.31 -1.13
N MET A 179 19.73 -19.43 -1.11
CA MET A 179 19.14 -18.89 0.11
C MET A 179 18.36 -19.93 0.90
N ILE A 180 17.61 -20.81 0.23
CA ILE A 180 16.98 -21.97 0.89
C ILE A 180 18.01 -22.85 1.58
N ALA A 181 19.12 -23.12 0.91
CA ALA A 181 20.19 -23.92 1.50
C ALA A 181 20.79 -23.27 2.75
N ILE A 182 20.95 -21.96 2.74
CA ILE A 182 21.56 -21.20 3.84
C ILE A 182 20.63 -21.09 5.04
N THR A 183 19.31 -21.02 4.84
CA THR A 183 18.36 -20.92 5.97
C THR A 183 18.41 -22.10 6.93
N LYS A 184 19.11 -23.17 6.58
CA LYS A 184 19.37 -24.35 7.46
C LYS A 184 20.71 -24.29 8.17
N VAL A 185 21.52 -23.28 7.94
CA VAL A 185 22.87 -23.14 8.51
C VAL A 185 22.83 -22.20 9.71
N ASP A 186 23.55 -22.54 10.75
CA ASP A 186 23.77 -21.65 11.89
C ASP A 186 24.31 -20.30 11.39
N PRO A 187 23.65 -19.18 11.74
CA PRO A 187 24.06 -17.83 11.30
C PRO A 187 25.54 -17.52 11.57
N ARG A 188 26.09 -18.09 12.64
CA ARG A 188 27.50 -17.92 13.00
C ARG A 188 28.46 -18.56 11.99
N ASN A 189 27.97 -19.51 11.21
CA ASN A 189 28.71 -20.27 10.22
C ASN A 189 28.43 -19.80 8.78
N LEU A 190 27.67 -18.70 8.60
CA LEU A 190 27.45 -18.14 7.27
C LEU A 190 28.77 -17.64 6.68
N PRO A 191 29.03 -17.91 5.39
CA PRO A 191 30.12 -17.30 4.67
C PRO A 191 30.11 -15.77 4.78
N ASP A 192 31.27 -15.15 4.83
CA ASP A 192 31.38 -13.69 4.92
C ASP A 192 30.67 -12.96 3.78
N SER A 193 30.57 -13.57 2.60
CA SER A 193 29.83 -13.05 1.44
C SER A 193 28.30 -12.95 1.67
N LEU A 194 27.79 -13.59 2.72
CA LEU A 194 26.39 -13.60 3.09
C LEU A 194 26.14 -12.87 4.41
N ARG A 195 27.19 -12.29 4.96
CA ARG A 195 27.10 -11.33 6.03
C ARG A 195 27.03 -9.94 5.45
N ASP A 196 26.37 -9.07 6.16
CA ASP A 196 26.48 -7.65 5.90
C ASP A 196 27.95 -7.22 5.83
N PRO A 197 28.33 -6.29 4.94
CA PRO A 197 29.70 -5.76 4.86
C PRO A 197 30.26 -5.31 6.22
N ASP A 198 29.40 -4.88 7.14
CA ASP A 198 29.78 -4.49 8.49
C ASP A 198 29.84 -5.67 9.48
N GLY A 199 29.70 -6.90 9.00
CA GLY A 199 29.71 -8.12 9.81
C GLY A 199 28.41 -8.41 10.55
N ILE A 200 27.34 -7.69 10.23
CA ILE A 200 25.99 -7.89 10.75
C ILE A 200 25.35 -9.05 10.01
N ARG A 201 24.65 -9.90 10.72
CA ARG A 201 23.96 -11.03 10.12
C ARG A 201 22.73 -10.58 9.34
N CYS A 202 22.34 -11.38 8.36
CA CYS A 202 21.00 -11.27 7.81
C CYS A 202 19.95 -11.36 8.94
N GLY A 203 18.88 -10.65 8.80
CA GLY A 203 17.79 -10.61 9.76
C GLY A 203 17.24 -12.00 10.11
N TYR A 204 16.56 -12.10 11.21
CA TYR A 204 15.91 -13.32 11.61
C TYR A 204 14.47 -13.04 12.05
N VAL A 205 13.61 -14.01 11.85
CA VAL A 205 12.21 -13.98 12.26
C VAL A 205 11.95 -15.13 13.24
N PRO A 206 11.31 -14.88 14.39
CA PRO A 206 10.96 -15.91 15.34
C PRO A 206 10.13 -17.02 14.71
N ALA A 207 10.56 -18.26 14.86
CA ALA A 207 9.93 -19.41 14.24
C ALA A 207 8.51 -19.72 14.74
N ASN A 208 8.14 -19.22 15.91
CA ASN A 208 6.81 -19.39 16.47
C ASN A 208 5.73 -18.58 15.72
N ARG A 209 6.11 -17.68 14.82
CA ARG A 209 5.19 -16.85 14.03
C ARG A 209 5.01 -17.34 12.60
N PHE A 210 5.90 -18.16 12.09
CA PHE A 210 5.97 -18.52 10.68
C PHE A 210 6.04 -20.03 10.46
N TYR A 211 5.62 -20.45 9.30
CA TYR A 211 5.71 -21.83 8.85
C TYR A 211 6.18 -21.87 7.39
N THR A 212 6.82 -22.94 7.01
CA THR A 212 7.32 -23.10 5.65
C THR A 212 6.17 -23.31 4.68
N VAL A 213 6.16 -22.54 3.62
CA VAL A 213 5.28 -22.74 2.48
C VAL A 213 6.13 -23.21 1.31
N PRO A 214 6.00 -24.47 0.89
CA PRO A 214 6.79 -25.01 -0.21
C PRO A 214 6.45 -24.33 -1.54
N GLY A 215 7.40 -24.24 -2.43
CA GLY A 215 7.18 -23.91 -3.83
C GLY A 215 7.16 -22.44 -4.18
N LEU A 216 7.48 -21.56 -3.23
CA LEU A 216 7.58 -20.13 -3.51
C LEU A 216 8.97 -19.63 -3.15
N GLY A 217 9.53 -18.91 -4.04
CA GLY A 217 10.88 -18.39 -3.92
C GLY A 217 11.37 -17.78 -5.21
N SER A 218 10.69 -18.04 -6.31
CA SER A 218 10.94 -17.39 -7.59
C SER A 218 9.70 -16.65 -8.04
N PRO A 219 9.79 -15.38 -8.48
CA PRO A 219 8.67 -14.66 -9.06
C PRO A 219 8.17 -15.34 -10.34
N ASN A 220 8.97 -16.21 -10.94
CA ASN A 220 8.63 -17.00 -12.12
C ASN A 220 8.20 -18.45 -11.79
N ALA A 221 8.03 -18.79 -10.51
CA ALA A 221 7.43 -20.06 -10.13
C ALA A 221 6.08 -20.27 -10.80
N PRO A 222 5.69 -21.50 -11.14
CA PRO A 222 4.43 -21.77 -11.84
C PRO A 222 3.21 -21.18 -11.14
N GLU A 223 3.22 -21.13 -9.82
CA GLU A 223 2.14 -20.65 -8.97
C GLU A 223 2.01 -19.13 -8.91
N SER A 224 3.08 -18.40 -9.20
CA SER A 224 3.08 -16.94 -9.20
C SER A 224 2.49 -16.40 -10.48
N SER A 225 1.73 -15.31 -10.41
CA SER A 225 1.17 -14.63 -11.59
C SER A 225 0.61 -15.62 -12.62
N SER A 226 -0.39 -16.42 -12.22
CA SER A 226 -0.88 -17.55 -13.01
C SER A 226 -2.40 -17.69 -13.04
N VAL A 227 -2.88 -18.46 -14.00
CA VAL A 227 -4.26 -18.92 -14.07
C VAL A 227 -4.29 -20.44 -13.91
N TYR A 228 -5.02 -20.93 -12.92
CA TYR A 228 -5.27 -22.37 -12.78
C TYR A 228 -6.53 -22.75 -13.52
N VAL A 229 -6.44 -23.84 -14.28
CA VAL A 229 -7.55 -24.39 -15.06
C VAL A 229 -7.99 -25.71 -14.44
N PHE A 230 -9.27 -25.82 -14.10
CA PHE A 230 -9.84 -27.01 -13.50
C PHE A 230 -10.94 -27.61 -14.37
N ASP A 231 -10.97 -28.94 -14.44
CA ASP A 231 -12.15 -29.70 -14.87
C ASP A 231 -13.13 -29.78 -13.71
N VAL A 232 -14.31 -29.27 -13.89
CA VAL A 232 -15.36 -29.22 -12.86
C VAL A 232 -16.63 -30.02 -13.26
N ARG A 233 -16.52 -30.91 -14.23
CA ARG A 233 -17.62 -31.83 -14.57
C ARG A 233 -18.07 -32.67 -13.38
N ASN A 234 -17.15 -32.99 -12.46
CA ASN A 234 -17.49 -33.44 -11.12
C ASN A 234 -17.22 -32.30 -10.13
N PRO A 235 -18.22 -31.53 -9.71
CA PRO A 235 -18.05 -30.38 -8.86
C PRO A 235 -17.56 -30.74 -7.44
N GLN A 236 -17.78 -31.96 -6.95
CA GLN A 236 -17.29 -32.40 -5.64
C GLN A 236 -15.77 -32.58 -5.61
N THR A 237 -15.17 -32.90 -6.74
CA THR A 237 -13.74 -33.19 -6.87
C THR A 237 -13.16 -32.50 -8.10
N PRO A 238 -13.03 -31.16 -8.12
CA PRO A 238 -12.40 -30.44 -9.22
C PRO A 238 -11.00 -30.98 -9.49
N GLN A 239 -10.65 -31.16 -10.76
CA GLN A 239 -9.35 -31.69 -11.17
C GLN A 239 -8.55 -30.60 -11.88
N ARG A 240 -7.39 -30.23 -11.34
CA ARG A 240 -6.49 -29.26 -12.01
C ARG A 240 -5.95 -29.87 -13.30
N ARG A 241 -6.14 -29.16 -14.42
CA ARG A 241 -5.65 -29.55 -15.75
C ARG A 241 -4.36 -28.84 -16.09
N GLU A 242 -4.28 -27.53 -15.82
CA GLU A 242 -3.19 -26.69 -16.29
C GLU A 242 -2.90 -25.56 -15.31
N ILE A 243 -1.68 -25.05 -15.34
CA ILE A 243 -1.25 -23.79 -14.74
C ILE A 243 -0.67 -22.95 -15.87
N VAL A 244 -1.23 -21.78 -16.11
CA VAL A 244 -0.87 -20.90 -17.22
C VAL A 244 -0.30 -19.61 -16.66
N LYS A 245 0.94 -19.29 -17.02
CA LYS A 245 1.52 -17.98 -16.74
C LYS A 245 0.91 -16.94 -17.68
N THR A 246 0.67 -15.73 -17.20
CA THR A 246 0.17 -14.61 -17.99
C THR A 246 1.06 -13.37 -17.80
N GLY A 247 1.06 -12.51 -18.82
CA GLY A 247 1.92 -11.34 -18.82
C GLY A 247 3.40 -11.67 -18.99
N PRO A 248 4.31 -10.68 -18.92
CA PRO A 248 5.75 -10.91 -18.98
C PRO A 248 6.25 -11.64 -17.73
N LEU A 249 7.23 -12.52 -17.93
CA LEU A 249 7.99 -13.06 -16.81
C LEU A 249 8.91 -11.98 -16.23
N VAL A 250 9.18 -12.08 -14.93
CA VAL A 250 10.16 -11.19 -14.30
C VAL A 250 11.51 -11.38 -14.96
N GLY A 251 12.13 -10.28 -15.36
CA GLY A 251 13.36 -10.27 -16.14
C GLY A 251 13.18 -10.26 -17.65
N GLU A 252 11.98 -10.59 -18.18
CA GLU A 252 11.70 -10.41 -19.62
C GLU A 252 11.64 -8.92 -19.94
N SER A 253 12.23 -8.57 -21.11
CA SER A 253 12.19 -7.20 -21.59
C SER A 253 10.91 -6.96 -22.39
N GLU A 254 10.10 -6.03 -21.94
CA GLU A 254 8.97 -5.47 -22.67
C GLU A 254 9.23 -3.96 -22.83
N ASP A 255 9.04 -3.41 -24.03
CA ASP A 255 9.31 -1.99 -24.33
C ASP A 255 10.74 -1.50 -23.94
N GLY A 256 11.71 -2.41 -23.94
CA GLY A 256 13.10 -2.11 -23.61
C GLY A 256 13.43 -2.08 -22.11
N ILE A 257 12.45 -2.37 -21.24
CA ILE A 257 12.61 -2.43 -19.79
C ILE A 257 12.36 -3.87 -19.33
N ALA A 258 13.31 -4.41 -18.56
CA ALA A 258 13.11 -5.72 -17.92
C ALA A 258 12.02 -5.62 -16.84
N ALA A 259 11.04 -6.53 -16.91
CA ALA A 259 9.96 -6.59 -15.94
C ALA A 259 10.52 -6.80 -14.53
N TYR A 260 10.15 -5.91 -13.62
CA TYR A 260 10.62 -5.93 -12.24
C TYR A 260 9.76 -6.84 -11.37
N SER A 261 8.46 -6.85 -11.54
CA SER A 261 7.51 -7.65 -10.77
C SER A 261 6.64 -8.54 -11.63
N GLY A 262 5.89 -9.44 -10.99
CA GLY A 262 4.90 -10.30 -11.64
C GLY A 262 3.75 -9.52 -12.27
N SER A 263 3.00 -10.19 -13.14
CA SER A 263 1.90 -9.56 -13.88
C SER A 263 0.62 -9.35 -13.06
N HIS A 264 0.45 -10.05 -11.96
CA HIS A 264 -0.75 -10.03 -11.09
C HIS A 264 -2.06 -10.29 -11.85
N PRO A 265 -2.28 -11.48 -12.40
CA PRO A 265 -3.57 -11.80 -13.01
C PRO A 265 -4.67 -11.82 -11.94
N ASN A 266 -5.63 -10.89 -12.05
CA ASN A 266 -6.62 -10.63 -11.01
C ASN A 266 -8.07 -10.75 -11.50
N ALA A 267 -8.33 -10.73 -12.80
CA ALA A 267 -9.65 -10.92 -13.35
C ALA A 267 -9.63 -11.79 -14.60
N VAL A 268 -10.72 -12.51 -14.83
CA VAL A 268 -10.89 -13.37 -16.02
C VAL A 268 -12.28 -13.20 -16.59
N ALA A 269 -12.35 -13.12 -17.93
CA ALA A 269 -13.58 -13.18 -18.70
C ALA A 269 -13.41 -14.19 -19.84
N ALA A 270 -14.35 -15.13 -19.98
CA ALA A 270 -14.33 -16.12 -21.03
C ALA A 270 -15.45 -15.84 -22.03
N GLY A 271 -15.09 -15.72 -23.31
CA GLY A 271 -16.03 -15.68 -24.43
C GLY A 271 -16.06 -16.99 -25.20
N SER A 272 -16.76 -17.02 -26.32
CA SER A 272 -16.83 -18.18 -27.22
C SER A 272 -15.53 -18.43 -28.00
N GLY A 273 -14.69 -17.39 -28.18
CA GLY A 273 -13.48 -17.44 -28.99
C GLY A 273 -12.16 -17.39 -28.19
N ALA A 274 -12.17 -16.88 -26.98
CA ALA A 274 -10.98 -16.67 -26.18
C ALA A 274 -11.29 -16.50 -24.69
N ILE A 275 -10.24 -16.64 -23.88
CA ILE A 275 -10.21 -16.25 -22.47
C ILE A 275 -9.37 -14.98 -22.36
N TYR A 276 -9.87 -13.99 -21.66
CA TYR A 276 -9.19 -12.72 -21.38
C TYR A 276 -8.84 -12.64 -19.91
N VAL A 277 -7.59 -12.32 -19.62
CA VAL A 277 -7.06 -12.22 -18.23
C VAL A 277 -6.46 -10.83 -18.02
N ALA A 278 -6.95 -10.11 -17.04
CA ALA A 278 -6.37 -8.83 -16.66
C ALA A 278 -5.11 -9.05 -15.83
N ASN A 279 -4.02 -8.42 -16.24
CA ASN A 279 -2.74 -8.40 -15.55
C ASN A 279 -2.57 -7.03 -14.88
N GLY A 280 -2.98 -6.93 -13.61
CA GLY A 280 -3.14 -5.66 -12.89
C GLY A 280 -1.86 -4.86 -12.73
N ASN A 281 -0.72 -5.55 -12.63
CA ASN A 281 0.54 -4.89 -12.30
C ASN A 281 1.38 -4.50 -13.54
N ASN A 282 0.98 -4.93 -14.75
CA ASN A 282 1.68 -4.54 -15.97
C ASN A 282 0.79 -3.92 -17.06
N ASP A 283 -0.44 -3.54 -16.70
CA ASP A 283 -1.38 -2.84 -17.59
C ASP A 283 -1.59 -3.56 -18.92
N SER A 284 -1.95 -4.84 -18.85
CA SER A 284 -2.21 -5.62 -20.04
C SER A 284 -3.35 -6.63 -19.86
N ILE A 285 -3.88 -7.11 -20.98
CA ILE A 285 -4.83 -8.21 -21.03
C ILE A 285 -4.21 -9.37 -21.81
N SER A 286 -3.98 -10.49 -21.16
CA SER A 286 -3.58 -11.73 -21.83
C SER A 286 -4.79 -12.35 -22.56
N VAL A 287 -4.58 -12.79 -23.80
CA VAL A 287 -5.59 -13.49 -24.61
C VAL A 287 -5.17 -14.95 -24.70
N LEU A 288 -5.93 -15.84 -24.03
CA LEU A 288 -5.63 -17.27 -24.01
C LEU A 288 -6.54 -18.05 -24.96
N ASP A 289 -6.00 -19.13 -25.49
CA ASP A 289 -6.76 -20.08 -26.28
C ASP A 289 -7.71 -20.90 -25.41
N LEU A 290 -8.94 -21.11 -25.85
CA LEU A 290 -9.97 -21.84 -25.10
C LEU A 290 -9.67 -23.34 -24.87
N HIS A 291 -8.84 -23.94 -25.70
CA HIS A 291 -8.62 -25.38 -25.69
C HIS A 291 -7.24 -25.76 -25.15
N THR A 292 -6.23 -25.00 -25.56
CA THR A 292 -4.85 -25.22 -25.16
C THR A 292 -4.44 -24.39 -23.94
N TYR A 293 -5.24 -23.35 -23.63
CA TYR A 293 -5.00 -22.34 -22.59
C TYR A 293 -3.71 -21.51 -22.78
N ALA A 294 -2.98 -21.74 -23.86
CA ALA A 294 -1.76 -20.99 -24.16
C ALA A 294 -2.08 -19.50 -24.43
N GLU A 295 -1.24 -18.60 -23.96
CA GLU A 295 -1.29 -17.19 -24.31
C GLU A 295 -0.96 -17.04 -25.80
N ARG A 296 -1.89 -16.53 -26.59
CA ARG A 296 -1.76 -16.35 -28.04
C ARG A 296 -1.70 -14.89 -28.47
N GLY A 297 -1.82 -14.00 -27.53
CA GLY A 297 -1.69 -12.56 -27.73
C GLY A 297 -1.86 -11.78 -26.44
N ARG A 298 -1.45 -10.52 -26.46
CA ARG A 298 -1.58 -9.60 -25.35
C ARG A 298 -2.04 -8.25 -25.84
N ILE A 299 -2.97 -7.61 -25.14
CA ILE A 299 -3.47 -6.28 -25.41
C ILE A 299 -2.85 -5.35 -24.36
N GLY A 300 -1.95 -4.47 -24.77
CA GLY A 300 -1.41 -3.43 -23.89
C GLY A 300 -2.48 -2.35 -23.64
N LEU A 301 -2.58 -1.94 -22.39
CA LEU A 301 -3.42 -0.83 -21.98
C LEU A 301 -2.59 0.45 -21.90
N SER A 302 -3.14 1.56 -22.34
CA SER A 302 -2.51 2.87 -22.26
C SER A 302 -3.56 3.96 -22.24
N LEU A 303 -3.37 4.96 -21.40
CA LEU A 303 -4.22 6.16 -21.37
C LEU A 303 -3.87 7.11 -22.52
N LEU A 304 -2.60 7.18 -22.90
CA LEU A 304 -2.08 8.09 -23.92
C LEU A 304 -1.78 7.31 -25.21
N HIS A 305 -2.18 7.84 -26.36
CA HIS A 305 -1.92 7.22 -27.64
C HIS A 305 -0.48 7.50 -28.11
N GLY A 306 0.29 6.48 -28.36
CA GLY A 306 1.50 6.53 -29.22
C GLY A 306 2.85 6.72 -28.55
N GLN A 307 2.97 7.29 -27.39
CA GLN A 307 4.28 7.53 -26.75
C GLN A 307 4.46 6.88 -25.38
N ASP A 308 3.39 6.54 -24.69
CA ASP A 308 3.44 6.25 -23.26
C ASP A 308 2.98 4.84 -22.89
N ARG A 309 3.17 3.87 -23.78
CA ARG A 309 3.02 2.46 -23.45
C ARG A 309 3.94 2.04 -22.31
N ALA A 310 5.01 2.82 -22.09
CA ALA A 310 5.93 2.62 -20.98
C ALA A 310 5.38 3.09 -19.63
N LEU A 311 4.47 4.07 -19.56
CA LEU A 311 3.91 4.54 -18.29
C LEU A 311 2.90 3.53 -17.75
N LYS A 312 3.19 2.97 -16.60
CA LYS A 312 2.33 2.00 -15.91
C LYS A 312 1.52 2.68 -14.81
N GLY A 313 0.41 2.02 -14.40
CA GLY A 313 -0.43 2.49 -13.32
C GLY A 313 -1.93 2.53 -13.63
N LEU A 314 -2.40 1.92 -14.73
CA LEU A 314 -3.83 1.81 -15.02
C LEU A 314 -4.52 0.82 -14.09
N GLN A 315 -3.81 -0.23 -13.68
CA GLN A 315 -4.28 -1.26 -12.75
C GLN A 315 -5.62 -1.88 -13.17
N PRO A 316 -5.65 -2.69 -14.24
CA PRO A 316 -6.87 -3.39 -14.67
C PRO A 316 -7.27 -4.44 -13.63
N VAL A 317 -8.48 -4.33 -13.03
CA VAL A 317 -8.94 -5.19 -11.92
C VAL A 317 -10.23 -5.96 -12.19
N ALA A 318 -10.97 -5.62 -13.23
CA ALA A 318 -12.19 -6.35 -13.61
C ALA A 318 -12.46 -6.28 -15.10
N LEU A 319 -13.09 -7.32 -15.61
CA LEU A 319 -13.40 -7.49 -17.04
C LEU A 319 -14.87 -7.80 -17.27
N ALA A 320 -15.43 -7.28 -18.36
CA ALA A 320 -16.74 -7.67 -18.85
C ALA A 320 -16.79 -7.65 -20.39
N LEU A 321 -17.26 -8.74 -21.00
CA LEU A 321 -17.51 -8.80 -22.44
C LEU A 321 -18.89 -8.21 -22.78
N SER A 322 -18.98 -7.54 -23.93
CA SER A 322 -20.26 -7.21 -24.53
C SER A 322 -21.00 -8.50 -24.95
N PRO A 323 -22.35 -8.52 -25.03
CA PRO A 323 -23.08 -9.71 -25.39
C PRO A 323 -22.76 -10.27 -26.79
N ASP A 324 -22.27 -9.43 -27.68
CA ASP A 324 -21.80 -9.83 -29.02
C ASP A 324 -20.31 -10.18 -29.08
N GLU A 325 -19.63 -10.16 -27.93
CA GLU A 325 -18.20 -10.45 -27.72
C GLU A 325 -17.24 -9.61 -28.59
N ARG A 326 -17.67 -8.43 -29.06
CA ARG A 326 -16.84 -7.54 -29.88
C ARG A 326 -16.12 -6.48 -29.08
N VAL A 327 -16.56 -6.22 -27.84
CA VAL A 327 -16.02 -5.22 -26.95
C VAL A 327 -15.69 -5.86 -25.61
N LEU A 328 -14.49 -5.60 -25.12
CA LEU A 328 -14.09 -5.90 -23.75
C LEU A 328 -14.01 -4.59 -22.96
N TYR A 329 -14.74 -4.53 -21.86
CA TYR A 329 -14.70 -3.44 -20.90
C TYR A 329 -13.76 -3.82 -19.77
N VAL A 330 -12.87 -2.92 -19.39
CA VAL A 330 -11.84 -3.12 -18.36
C VAL A 330 -11.99 -2.07 -17.28
N ALA A 331 -12.15 -2.48 -16.04
CA ALA A 331 -12.08 -1.54 -14.91
C ALA A 331 -10.59 -1.22 -14.63
N GLU A 332 -10.20 0.01 -14.89
CA GLU A 332 -8.85 0.56 -14.74
C GLU A 332 -8.81 1.38 -13.45
N ALA A 333 -8.51 0.70 -12.34
CA ALA A 333 -8.65 1.26 -11.00
C ALA A 333 -7.70 2.45 -10.75
N GLY A 334 -6.49 2.39 -11.30
CA GLY A 334 -5.48 3.43 -11.11
C GLY A 334 -5.76 4.76 -11.78
N ILE A 335 -6.70 4.80 -12.75
CA ILE A 335 -7.11 6.02 -13.45
C ILE A 335 -8.60 6.36 -13.27
N ASN A 336 -9.31 5.61 -12.44
CA ASN A 336 -10.73 5.82 -12.18
C ASN A 336 -11.60 5.80 -13.44
N ALA A 337 -11.39 4.80 -14.30
CA ALA A 337 -12.05 4.71 -15.60
C ALA A 337 -12.41 3.28 -15.98
N ILE A 338 -13.26 3.16 -17.01
CA ILE A 338 -13.47 1.91 -17.76
C ILE A 338 -12.82 2.06 -19.12
N GLY A 339 -11.80 1.23 -19.38
CA GLY A 339 -11.23 1.05 -20.70
C GLY A 339 -12.20 0.32 -21.62
N VAL A 340 -12.36 0.81 -22.85
CA VAL A 340 -13.19 0.22 -23.89
C VAL A 340 -12.30 -0.33 -24.98
N ILE A 341 -12.21 -1.66 -25.08
CA ILE A 341 -11.34 -2.35 -26.02
C ILE A 341 -12.16 -2.97 -27.14
N ARG A 342 -11.84 -2.64 -28.38
CA ARG A 342 -12.34 -3.36 -29.54
C ARG A 342 -11.52 -4.61 -29.76
N LEU A 343 -12.19 -5.76 -29.75
CA LEU A 343 -11.53 -7.06 -29.91
C LEU A 343 -11.36 -7.38 -31.42
N GLU A 344 -10.19 -7.85 -31.82
CA GLU A 344 -9.82 -8.20 -33.17
C GLU A 344 -8.84 -9.38 -33.21
N GLY A 345 -9.22 -10.50 -33.84
CA GLY A 345 -8.34 -11.66 -33.93
C GLY A 345 -7.86 -12.19 -32.56
N ASN A 346 -6.56 -12.25 -32.39
CA ASN A 346 -5.90 -12.65 -31.13
C ASN A 346 -5.54 -11.47 -30.23
N GLY A 347 -6.13 -10.29 -30.43
CA GLY A 347 -5.82 -9.09 -29.68
C GLY A 347 -6.96 -8.10 -29.67
N GLY A 348 -6.62 -6.83 -29.66
CA GLY A 348 -7.57 -5.72 -29.66
C GLY A 348 -6.85 -4.40 -29.49
N HIS A 349 -7.59 -3.33 -29.53
CA HIS A 349 -7.06 -1.99 -29.28
C HIS A 349 -8.00 -1.17 -28.40
N VAL A 350 -7.42 -0.32 -27.56
CA VAL A 350 -8.17 0.62 -26.74
C VAL A 350 -8.83 1.66 -27.64
N LYS A 351 -10.15 1.80 -27.52
CA LYS A 351 -10.96 2.79 -28.25
C LYS A 351 -11.09 4.09 -27.49
N GLY A 352 -11.02 4.01 -26.16
CA GLY A 352 -11.18 5.13 -25.27
C GLY A 352 -11.54 4.69 -23.85
N HIS A 353 -11.82 5.67 -23.00
CA HIS A 353 -12.05 5.48 -21.57
C HIS A 353 -13.33 6.18 -21.12
N ILE A 354 -14.04 5.59 -20.14
CA ILE A 354 -15.27 6.13 -19.56
C ILE A 354 -14.96 6.50 -18.11
N PRO A 355 -15.13 7.78 -17.66
CA PRO A 355 -14.85 8.15 -16.28
C PRO A 355 -15.84 7.52 -15.30
N THR A 356 -15.34 7.15 -14.12
CA THR A 356 -16.12 6.53 -13.04
C THR A 356 -15.94 7.25 -11.72
N GLY A 357 -16.49 6.69 -10.63
CA GLY A 357 -16.05 7.00 -9.27
C GLY A 357 -14.67 6.40 -9.00
N TRP A 358 -14.10 6.74 -7.85
CA TRP A 358 -12.75 6.31 -7.52
C TRP A 358 -12.67 4.82 -7.24
N TRP A 359 -11.63 4.20 -7.76
CA TRP A 359 -11.31 2.78 -7.65
C TRP A 359 -12.43 1.88 -8.17
N PRO A 360 -12.72 1.87 -9.51
CA PRO A 360 -13.65 0.92 -10.08
C PRO A 360 -13.15 -0.50 -9.87
N SER A 361 -13.90 -1.28 -9.10
CA SER A 361 -13.50 -2.62 -8.63
C SER A 361 -14.28 -3.75 -9.29
N SER A 362 -15.37 -3.45 -9.99
CA SER A 362 -16.17 -4.44 -10.71
C SER A 362 -16.97 -3.78 -11.83
N ILE A 363 -17.19 -4.52 -12.91
CA ILE A 363 -18.02 -4.09 -14.04
C ILE A 363 -18.93 -5.23 -14.51
N ARG A 364 -20.15 -4.88 -14.91
CA ARG A 364 -21.10 -5.78 -15.59
C ARG A 364 -21.77 -5.04 -16.74
N VAL A 365 -22.08 -5.78 -17.78
CA VAL A 365 -22.85 -5.31 -18.96
C VAL A 365 -24.24 -5.92 -18.88
N SER A 366 -25.29 -5.13 -19.17
CA SER A 366 -26.66 -5.64 -19.28
C SER A 366 -26.78 -6.65 -20.44
N ALA A 367 -27.75 -7.55 -20.35
CA ALA A 367 -27.94 -8.60 -21.34
C ALA A 367 -28.23 -8.06 -22.75
N ASP A 368 -28.81 -6.85 -22.88
CA ASP A 368 -29.04 -6.15 -24.14
C ASP A 368 -27.85 -5.29 -24.60
N GLY A 369 -26.74 -5.27 -23.82
CA GLY A 369 -25.53 -4.51 -24.13
C GLY A 369 -25.64 -2.99 -23.97
N ARG A 370 -26.78 -2.49 -23.44
CA ARG A 370 -27.06 -1.04 -23.42
C ARG A 370 -26.64 -0.30 -22.17
N THR A 371 -26.33 -1.04 -21.10
CA THR A 371 -26.01 -0.43 -19.80
C THR A 371 -24.80 -1.10 -19.19
N LEU A 372 -23.90 -0.29 -18.67
CA LEU A 372 -22.76 -0.71 -17.85
C LEU A 372 -23.08 -0.41 -16.38
N TYR A 373 -22.80 -1.36 -15.48
CA TYR A 373 -22.88 -1.19 -14.04
C TYR A 373 -21.47 -1.31 -13.48
N VAL A 374 -21.00 -0.26 -12.80
CA VAL A 374 -19.63 -0.17 -12.28
C VAL A 374 -19.68 0.08 -10.79
N ALA A 375 -19.08 -0.81 -10.00
CA ALA A 375 -18.89 -0.59 -8.58
C ALA A 375 -17.53 0.10 -8.35
N ASN A 376 -17.52 1.15 -7.53
CA ASN A 376 -16.33 1.92 -7.19
C ASN A 376 -16.08 1.81 -5.68
N ALA A 377 -14.95 1.23 -5.29
CA ALA A 377 -14.68 0.94 -3.88
C ALA A 377 -14.40 2.20 -3.05
N ARG A 378 -13.78 3.21 -3.65
CA ARG A 378 -13.46 4.50 -2.98
C ARG A 378 -14.44 5.62 -3.33
N GLY A 379 -15.33 5.40 -4.28
CA GLY A 379 -16.44 6.28 -4.63
C GLY A 379 -16.09 7.74 -4.85
N ARG A 380 -16.22 8.58 -3.82
CA ARG A 380 -15.95 10.02 -3.84
C ARG A 380 -14.80 10.45 -2.93
N GLY A 381 -14.00 9.52 -2.43
CA GLY A 381 -12.94 9.82 -1.48
C GLY A 381 -13.43 9.90 -0.03
N ALA A 382 -12.56 10.38 0.85
CA ALA A 382 -12.80 10.41 2.29
C ALA A 382 -13.47 11.71 2.78
N GLY A 383 -13.08 12.87 2.26
CA GLY A 383 -13.48 14.15 2.81
C GLY A 383 -12.97 14.40 4.24
N PRO A 384 -13.51 15.37 4.97
CA PRO A 384 -13.11 15.67 6.34
C PRO A 384 -13.29 14.47 7.27
N ASN A 385 -12.26 14.15 8.07
CA ASN A 385 -12.29 13.03 9.01
C ASN A 385 -12.70 13.44 10.44
N LEU A 386 -13.67 14.32 10.57
CA LEU A 386 -14.06 15.01 11.82
C LEU A 386 -15.00 14.22 12.72
N VAL A 387 -15.67 13.16 12.24
CA VAL A 387 -16.86 12.61 12.91
C VAL A 387 -16.80 11.10 13.06
N GLY A 388 -17.15 10.60 14.25
CA GLY A 388 -17.42 9.19 14.53
C GLY A 388 -16.25 8.44 15.17
N GLU A 389 -16.46 7.13 15.37
CA GLU A 389 -15.44 6.21 15.91
C GLU A 389 -14.28 5.98 14.92
N SER A 390 -14.49 6.33 13.65
CA SER A 390 -13.53 6.15 12.57
C SER A 390 -13.15 7.51 11.99
N ARG A 391 -12.06 8.05 12.43
CA ARG A 391 -11.49 9.31 11.93
C ARG A 391 -10.39 9.07 10.92
N SER A 392 -9.95 7.84 10.77
CA SER A 392 -9.01 7.44 9.74
C SER A 392 -9.67 7.51 8.37
N PRO A 393 -8.94 7.95 7.33
CA PRO A 393 -9.39 7.89 5.94
C PRO A 393 -9.93 6.52 5.55
N LYS A 394 -9.32 5.48 6.05
CA LYS A 394 -9.65 4.07 5.90
C LYS A 394 -11.14 3.74 6.15
N PHE A 395 -11.78 4.42 7.11
CA PHE A 395 -13.18 4.18 7.46
C PHE A 395 -14.13 5.27 6.96
N SER A 396 -13.60 6.34 6.35
CA SER A 396 -14.39 7.48 5.88
C SER A 396 -14.83 7.34 4.43
N VAL A 397 -14.17 6.47 3.67
CA VAL A 397 -14.42 6.27 2.25
C VAL A 397 -15.73 5.51 2.04
N LEU A 398 -16.59 6.04 1.17
CA LEU A 398 -17.87 5.46 0.79
C LEU A 398 -17.85 5.00 -0.66
N GLY A 399 -18.12 3.72 -0.90
CA GLY A 399 -18.28 3.17 -2.24
C GLY A 399 -19.48 3.77 -2.99
N THR A 400 -19.42 3.75 -4.31
CA THR A 400 -20.52 4.17 -5.21
C THR A 400 -20.75 3.15 -6.31
N VAL A 401 -21.92 3.25 -6.96
CA VAL A 401 -22.22 2.50 -8.17
C VAL A 401 -22.54 3.49 -9.29
N ASN A 402 -21.85 3.38 -10.42
CA ASN A 402 -22.21 4.07 -11.63
C ASN A 402 -23.12 3.18 -12.51
N ILE A 403 -24.19 3.76 -13.03
CA ILE A 403 -25.07 3.15 -14.04
C ILE A 403 -24.93 3.99 -15.29
N ILE A 404 -24.27 3.44 -16.31
CA ILE A 404 -23.81 4.20 -17.48
C ILE A 404 -24.43 3.61 -18.73
N PRO A 405 -25.22 4.39 -19.50
CA PRO A 405 -25.63 3.96 -20.84
C PRO A 405 -24.38 3.69 -21.70
N THR A 406 -24.34 2.57 -22.40
CA THR A 406 -23.22 2.26 -23.30
C THR A 406 -23.03 3.41 -24.28
N PRO A 407 -21.85 4.06 -24.31
CA PRO A 407 -21.65 5.25 -25.13
C PRO A 407 -21.56 4.93 -26.62
N THR A 408 -21.99 5.86 -27.44
CA THR A 408 -21.61 5.91 -28.85
C THR A 408 -20.16 6.32 -29.01
N ASP A 409 -19.51 6.07 -30.15
CA ASP A 409 -18.10 6.45 -30.38
C ASP A 409 -17.87 7.94 -30.08
N ARG A 410 -18.73 8.84 -30.53
CA ARG A 410 -18.63 10.28 -30.26
C ARG A 410 -18.73 10.63 -28.77
N GLN A 411 -19.54 9.92 -28.00
CA GLN A 411 -19.63 10.12 -26.54
C GLN A 411 -18.38 9.57 -25.85
N LEU A 412 -17.84 8.46 -26.36
CA LEU A 412 -16.62 7.86 -25.85
C LEU A 412 -15.41 8.80 -26.04
N ASP A 413 -15.30 9.49 -27.17
CA ASP A 413 -14.26 10.50 -27.38
C ASP A 413 -14.32 11.59 -26.30
N GLY A 414 -15.51 12.13 -26.01
CA GLY A 414 -15.68 13.15 -24.95
C GLY A 414 -15.47 12.61 -23.54
N PHE A 415 -15.75 11.33 -23.30
CA PHE A 415 -15.45 10.68 -22.03
C PHE A 415 -13.94 10.47 -21.86
N THR A 416 -13.26 10.06 -22.92
CA THR A 416 -11.80 9.91 -22.93
C THR A 416 -11.11 11.23 -22.63
N GLU A 417 -11.53 12.31 -23.26
CA GLU A 417 -11.03 13.66 -22.94
C GLU A 417 -11.25 14.00 -21.46
N ARG A 418 -12.41 13.67 -20.91
CA ARG A 418 -12.68 13.87 -19.47
C ARG A 418 -11.75 13.03 -18.57
N VAL A 419 -11.46 11.79 -18.96
CA VAL A 419 -10.52 10.95 -18.20
C VAL A 419 -9.11 11.54 -18.24
N LEU A 420 -8.66 12.04 -19.41
CA LEU A 420 -7.39 12.74 -19.54
C LEU A 420 -7.33 13.98 -18.63
N ILE A 421 -8.39 14.81 -18.64
CA ILE A 421 -8.48 15.98 -17.74
C ILE A 421 -8.40 15.55 -16.27
N ASN A 422 -9.19 14.56 -15.87
CA ASN A 422 -9.25 14.09 -14.49
C ASN A 422 -7.91 13.53 -13.99
N ASN A 423 -7.10 12.98 -14.90
CA ASN A 423 -5.78 12.41 -14.62
C ASN A 423 -4.62 13.38 -14.95
N GLY A 424 -4.88 14.69 -15.10
CA GLY A 424 -3.83 15.69 -15.24
C GLY A 424 -3.14 15.77 -16.60
N PHE A 425 -3.67 15.09 -17.64
CA PHE A 425 -3.09 15.07 -18.99
C PHE A 425 -3.74 16.06 -19.97
N ALA A 426 -4.66 16.90 -19.53
CA ALA A 426 -5.27 17.90 -20.39
C ALA A 426 -4.30 19.01 -20.72
N GLY A 427 -4.17 19.33 -22.01
CA GLY A 427 -3.33 20.43 -22.49
C GLY A 427 -1.87 20.06 -22.78
N THR A 428 -1.46 18.81 -22.56
CA THR A 428 -0.07 18.40 -22.78
C THR A 428 0.37 18.41 -24.27
N GLU A 429 -0.58 18.39 -25.21
CA GLU A 429 -0.27 18.47 -26.65
C GLU A 429 0.05 19.92 -27.13
N ASN A 430 -0.39 20.94 -26.37
CA ASN A 430 -0.27 22.35 -26.79
C ASN A 430 0.36 23.25 -25.76
N ASP A 431 0.76 22.75 -24.59
CA ASP A 431 1.48 23.57 -23.62
C ASP A 431 2.96 23.72 -24.02
N GLN A 432 3.15 24.38 -25.19
CA GLN A 432 4.37 25.10 -25.49
C GLN A 432 4.35 26.40 -24.65
N GLY A 433 4.00 26.24 -23.33
CA GLY A 433 4.14 27.33 -22.39
C GLY A 433 5.51 27.94 -22.55
N ASP A 434 5.52 29.23 -22.72
CA ASP A 434 6.69 30.06 -22.91
C ASP A 434 7.86 29.54 -22.05
N ASP A 435 8.97 29.23 -22.67
CA ASP A 435 10.27 28.90 -22.06
C ASP A 435 10.83 30.10 -21.22
N ASP A 436 10.01 31.10 -20.94
CA ASP A 436 10.42 32.35 -20.30
C ASP A 436 10.67 32.25 -18.79
N ASP A 437 10.42 31.10 -18.13
CA ASP A 437 10.84 30.90 -16.73
C ASP A 437 12.21 30.22 -16.62
N ASN A 438 13.17 30.70 -17.43
CA ASN A 438 14.56 30.22 -17.50
C ASN A 438 15.33 30.34 -16.17
N ASP A 439 14.79 31.05 -15.19
CA ASP A 439 15.48 31.35 -13.93
C ASP A 439 15.06 30.44 -12.78
N ASN A 440 14.00 29.60 -12.94
CA ASN A 440 13.57 28.68 -11.90
C ASN A 440 14.60 27.56 -11.72
N PRO A 441 15.05 27.27 -10.48
CA PRO A 441 15.99 26.19 -10.23
C PRO A 441 15.45 24.78 -10.58
N ILE A 442 14.13 24.62 -10.69
CA ILE A 442 13.51 23.38 -11.15
C ILE A 442 13.21 23.51 -12.64
N PRO A 443 13.79 22.65 -13.50
CA PRO A 443 13.47 22.62 -14.93
C PRO A 443 11.99 22.37 -15.19
N ALA A 444 11.43 22.99 -16.22
CA ALA A 444 10.03 22.78 -16.60
C ALA A 444 9.78 21.40 -17.24
N ARG A 445 10.81 20.80 -17.80
CA ARG A 445 10.74 19.52 -18.54
C ARG A 445 11.91 18.61 -18.22
N ALA A 446 11.68 17.32 -18.34
CA ALA A 446 12.72 16.29 -18.28
C ALA A 446 13.79 16.51 -19.37
N GLY A 447 14.97 15.89 -19.20
CA GLY A 447 16.08 15.92 -20.15
C GLY A 447 17.22 16.86 -19.80
N ARG A 448 16.98 17.88 -18.96
CA ARG A 448 18.05 18.74 -18.41
C ARG A 448 17.95 18.74 -16.88
N PRO A 449 19.01 18.33 -16.16
CA PRO A 449 19.02 18.44 -14.71
C PRO A 449 19.09 19.89 -14.26
N SER A 450 18.67 20.16 -13.02
CA SER A 450 18.85 21.45 -12.37
C SER A 450 20.32 21.85 -12.34
N ALA A 451 20.60 23.10 -12.65
CA ALA A 451 21.93 23.68 -12.53
C ALA A 451 22.29 24.04 -11.07
N GLN A 452 21.27 24.29 -10.25
CA GLN A 452 21.38 24.81 -8.89
C GLN A 452 21.26 23.71 -7.83
N ILE A 453 20.34 22.73 -8.02
CA ILE A 453 20.03 21.69 -7.04
C ILE A 453 20.59 20.36 -7.53
N ARG A 454 21.45 19.76 -6.73
CA ARG A 454 22.13 18.49 -7.01
C ARG A 454 21.76 17.38 -6.06
N HIS A 455 21.26 17.73 -4.88
CA HIS A 455 20.97 16.81 -3.81
C HIS A 455 19.55 17.04 -3.31
N VAL A 456 18.82 15.97 -3.18
CA VAL A 456 17.50 15.95 -2.54
C VAL A 456 17.63 15.13 -1.26
N VAL A 457 17.21 15.70 -0.14
CA VAL A 457 17.03 14.98 1.11
C VAL A 457 15.52 14.82 1.32
N PHE A 458 15.07 13.59 1.35
CA PHE A 458 13.66 13.24 1.51
C PHE A 458 13.49 12.68 2.91
N ILE A 459 12.83 13.44 3.80
CA ILE A 459 12.61 13.07 5.19
C ILE A 459 11.18 12.54 5.30
N ASN A 460 11.08 11.27 5.60
CA ASN A 460 9.82 10.55 5.80
C ASN A 460 9.53 10.42 7.27
N LYS A 461 8.27 10.58 7.65
CA LYS A 461 7.78 10.57 9.02
C LYS A 461 6.52 9.73 9.11
N GLU A 462 5.93 9.59 10.30
CA GLU A 462 4.78 8.72 10.53
C GLU A 462 3.55 9.44 11.07
N ASN A 463 2.49 9.29 10.28
CA ASN A 463 1.06 9.29 10.59
C ASN A 463 0.44 10.60 11.03
N ALA A 464 0.93 11.76 10.64
CA ALA A 464 0.32 13.00 11.08
C ALA A 464 -0.52 13.69 10.00
N THR A 465 -1.73 14.16 10.39
CA THR A 465 -2.49 15.10 9.56
C THR A 465 -1.89 16.50 9.60
N HIS A 466 -2.19 17.31 8.60
CA HIS A 466 -1.81 18.72 8.59
C HIS A 466 -2.32 19.47 9.84
N ASP A 467 -3.60 19.29 10.20
CA ASP A 467 -4.17 20.00 11.34
C ASP A 467 -3.59 19.55 12.68
N LEU A 468 -3.19 18.28 12.81
CA LEU A 468 -2.54 17.82 14.05
C LEU A 468 -1.21 18.54 14.30
N MET A 469 -0.41 18.74 13.25
CA MET A 469 0.94 19.28 13.37
C MET A 469 1.01 20.80 13.18
N LEU A 470 0.24 21.36 12.25
CA LEU A 470 0.33 22.75 11.82
C LEU A 470 -1.03 23.47 11.84
N GLY A 471 -2.08 22.87 12.38
CA GLY A 471 -3.43 23.44 12.38
C GLY A 471 -3.56 24.78 13.13
N ASP A 472 -2.68 25.07 14.07
CA ASP A 472 -2.62 26.36 14.78
C ASP A 472 -1.95 27.47 13.96
N LEU A 473 -1.31 27.15 12.83
CA LEU A 473 -0.85 28.14 11.86
C LEU A 473 -2.03 28.62 11.01
N THR A 474 -2.60 29.76 11.36
CA THR A 474 -3.70 30.39 10.59
C THR A 474 -3.23 31.47 9.62
N GLN A 475 -1.97 31.89 9.75
CA GLN A 475 -1.31 32.82 8.84
C GLN A 475 0.21 32.71 8.92
N THR A 476 0.88 33.07 7.82
CA THR A 476 2.34 33.23 7.79
C THR A 476 2.77 34.52 8.52
N ARG A 477 4.09 34.69 8.75
CA ARG A 477 4.64 35.94 9.30
C ARG A 477 4.35 37.20 8.44
N ARG A 478 4.01 37.01 7.17
CA ARG A 478 3.60 38.08 6.24
C ARG A 478 2.09 38.29 6.21
N GLY A 479 1.33 37.58 7.04
CA GLY A 479 -0.13 37.69 7.08
C GLY A 479 -0.84 36.94 5.94
N VAL A 480 -0.16 36.05 5.22
CA VAL A 480 -0.81 35.23 4.21
C VAL A 480 -1.64 34.17 4.95
N PRO A 481 -2.95 34.03 4.65
CA PRO A 481 -3.81 33.06 5.30
C PRO A 481 -3.33 31.62 5.07
N VAL A 482 -3.39 30.81 6.13
CA VAL A 482 -3.14 29.36 6.12
C VAL A 482 -4.44 28.64 6.47
N ASN A 483 -4.73 27.57 5.79
CA ASN A 483 -5.93 26.77 6.02
C ASN A 483 -5.69 25.74 7.13
N GLY A 484 -5.56 26.20 8.37
CA GLY A 484 -5.38 25.38 9.56
C GLY A 484 -6.58 25.49 10.51
N GLU A 485 -6.82 24.44 11.30
CA GLU A 485 -7.83 24.38 12.36
C GLU A 485 -7.19 24.21 13.74
N PRO A 486 -7.01 25.31 14.49
CA PRO A 486 -6.30 25.28 15.77
C PRO A 486 -6.88 24.32 16.81
N ALA A 487 -8.17 24.00 16.70
CA ALA A 487 -8.81 23.10 17.64
C ALA A 487 -8.26 21.65 17.55
N PHE A 488 -7.64 21.27 16.44
CA PHE A 488 -7.08 19.93 16.23
C PHE A 488 -5.56 19.86 16.41
N ALA A 489 -4.90 21.02 16.60
CA ALA A 489 -3.45 21.12 16.68
C ALA A 489 -2.90 20.74 18.04
N LEU A 490 -1.74 20.04 18.03
CA LEU A 490 -0.94 19.87 19.24
C LEU A 490 -0.31 21.18 19.73
N GLY A 491 -0.08 22.11 18.80
CA GLY A 491 0.49 23.42 19.04
C GLY A 491 2.02 23.46 18.93
N ALA A 492 2.54 24.68 18.76
CA ALA A 492 3.95 24.92 18.48
C ALA A 492 4.92 24.48 19.61
N ASP A 493 4.47 24.24 20.83
CA ASP A 493 5.27 23.68 21.92
C ASP A 493 5.53 22.16 21.75
N ALA A 494 4.71 21.48 20.98
CA ALA A 494 4.96 20.07 20.63
C ALA A 494 5.90 19.94 19.42
N SER A 495 5.88 20.87 18.50
CA SER A 495 6.63 20.82 17.23
C SER A 495 7.25 22.16 16.84
N PRO A 496 8.14 22.76 17.69
CA PRO A 496 8.68 24.08 17.43
C PRO A 496 9.53 24.18 16.16
N ASN A 497 10.22 23.11 15.77
CA ASN A 497 11.01 23.10 14.54
C ASN A 497 10.11 23.02 13.28
N HIS A 498 9.05 22.20 13.28
CA HIS A 498 8.10 22.18 12.17
C HIS A 498 7.50 23.56 11.95
N HIS A 499 7.06 24.23 13.03
CA HIS A 499 6.49 25.59 12.95
C HIS A 499 7.50 26.62 12.44
N GLU A 500 8.72 26.62 13.00
CA GLU A 500 9.75 27.55 12.55
C GLU A 500 10.14 27.33 11.10
N LEU A 501 10.26 26.06 10.66
CA LEU A 501 10.59 25.70 9.27
C LEU A 501 9.48 26.10 8.32
N ALA A 502 8.21 25.83 8.66
CA ALA A 502 7.06 26.27 7.87
C ALA A 502 6.99 27.80 7.75
N LEU A 503 7.20 28.52 8.87
CA LEU A 503 7.17 29.97 8.89
C LEU A 503 8.41 30.63 8.26
N ARG A 504 9.48 29.90 8.05
CA ARG A 504 10.72 30.40 7.46
C ARG A 504 10.88 30.06 5.99
N PHE A 505 10.54 28.83 5.58
CA PHE A 505 10.68 28.34 4.22
C PHE A 505 9.32 28.24 3.52
N ALA A 506 9.10 27.19 2.73
CA ALA A 506 7.83 26.94 2.07
C ALA A 506 7.16 25.69 2.66
N PHE A 507 5.85 25.73 2.76
CA PHE A 507 5.02 24.60 3.11
C PHE A 507 3.70 24.63 2.32
N SER A 508 2.93 23.55 2.40
CA SER A 508 1.61 23.50 1.78
C SER A 508 0.53 23.28 2.81
N ASP A 509 -0.60 23.96 2.67
CA ASP A 509 -1.84 23.63 3.37
C ASP A 509 -2.87 22.93 2.45
N ASN A 510 -2.40 22.49 1.27
CA ASN A 510 -3.19 21.77 0.26
C ASN A 510 -2.40 20.59 -0.31
N PHE A 511 -1.70 19.85 0.57
CA PHE A 511 -0.93 18.66 0.25
C PHE A 511 -1.63 17.42 0.79
N PHE A 512 -1.76 16.40 -0.06
CA PHE A 512 -2.49 15.17 0.25
C PHE A 512 -1.61 13.96 0.02
N LEU A 513 -1.83 12.92 0.82
CA LEU A 513 -1.20 11.62 0.66
C LEU A 513 -2.13 10.69 -0.12
N GLU A 514 -1.58 9.90 -1.01
CA GLU A 514 -2.30 8.86 -1.74
C GLU A 514 -2.76 7.74 -0.80
N PRO A 515 -1.90 7.27 0.13
CA PRO A 515 -2.21 6.18 1.04
C PRO A 515 -3.20 6.56 2.13
N SER A 516 -3.87 5.53 2.64
CA SER A 516 -4.78 5.64 3.78
C SER A 516 -4.24 4.98 5.05
N VAL A 517 -3.15 4.22 4.95
CA VAL A 517 -2.49 3.48 6.04
C VAL A 517 -0.99 3.34 5.75
N SER A 518 -0.17 3.08 6.78
CA SER A 518 1.29 3.00 6.64
C SER A 518 1.74 1.85 5.72
N SER A 519 1.06 0.71 5.71
CA SER A 519 1.37 -0.37 4.77
C SER A 519 1.40 0.13 3.32
N ASP A 520 0.40 0.89 2.94
CA ASP A 520 0.27 1.55 1.65
C ASP A 520 1.26 2.73 1.52
N GLY A 521 1.42 3.50 2.60
CA GLY A 521 2.26 4.68 2.67
C GLY A 521 3.72 4.43 2.32
N HIS A 522 4.32 3.42 2.92
CA HIS A 522 5.73 3.09 2.65
C HIS A 522 5.94 2.58 1.23
N ARG A 523 4.94 1.93 0.62
CA ARG A 523 4.99 1.55 -0.79
C ARG A 523 4.96 2.77 -1.70
N TRP A 524 4.12 3.76 -1.39
CA TRP A 524 4.11 5.03 -2.11
C TRP A 524 5.41 5.82 -1.93
N LEU A 525 5.97 5.88 -0.72
CA LEU A 525 7.23 6.59 -0.46
C LEU A 525 8.44 6.01 -1.20
N THR A 526 8.50 4.70 -1.36
CA THR A 526 9.64 4.01 -2.01
C THR A 526 9.40 3.71 -3.47
N GLY A 527 8.15 3.40 -3.83
CA GLY A 527 7.76 2.91 -5.15
C GLY A 527 7.05 3.91 -6.03
N GLN A 528 6.47 4.97 -5.48
CA GLN A 528 5.45 5.82 -6.16
C GLN A 528 4.30 4.99 -6.71
N TYR A 529 4.00 3.90 -6.07
CA TYR A 529 3.05 2.92 -6.55
C TYR A 529 2.66 1.99 -5.42
N THR A 530 1.43 1.55 -5.45
CA THR A 530 0.96 0.43 -4.66
C THR A 530 0.19 -0.51 -5.59
N ALA A 531 0.46 -1.81 -5.52
CA ALA A 531 -0.20 -2.78 -6.37
C ALA A 531 -1.69 -2.87 -6.06
N GLU A 532 -2.50 -3.19 -7.07
CA GLU A 532 -3.95 -3.36 -6.92
C GLU A 532 -4.32 -4.45 -5.90
N PHE A 533 -3.43 -5.41 -5.71
CA PHE A 533 -3.56 -6.43 -4.68
C PHE A 533 -3.57 -5.79 -3.28
N GLU A 534 -2.58 -4.98 -2.97
CA GLU A 534 -2.43 -4.28 -1.69
C GLU A 534 -3.64 -3.37 -1.44
N GLU A 535 -3.96 -2.51 -2.41
CA GLU A 535 -5.09 -1.59 -2.36
C GLU A 535 -6.46 -2.28 -2.12
N THR A 536 -6.57 -3.51 -2.53
CA THR A 536 -7.80 -4.29 -2.35
C THR A 536 -7.85 -4.98 -0.99
N HIS A 537 -6.72 -5.37 -0.43
CA HIS A 537 -6.64 -6.23 0.75
C HIS A 537 -6.36 -5.50 2.06
N TRP A 538 -5.58 -4.41 2.04
CA TRP A 538 -5.24 -3.70 3.28
C TRP A 538 -6.48 -3.30 4.13
N PRO A 539 -7.65 -2.91 3.56
CA PRO A 539 -8.80 -2.56 4.41
C PRO A 539 -9.27 -3.67 5.34
N ALA A 540 -8.98 -4.92 5.00
CA ALA A 540 -9.37 -6.07 5.81
C ALA A 540 -8.23 -6.60 6.69
N SER A 541 -6.99 -6.42 6.29
CA SER A 541 -5.84 -7.09 6.88
C SER A 541 -4.95 -6.19 7.73
N TYR A 542 -4.76 -4.94 7.34
CA TYR A 542 -3.86 -4.03 8.01
C TYR A 542 -4.60 -3.09 8.98
N GLY A 543 -4.14 -3.01 10.24
CA GLY A 543 -4.76 -2.15 11.27
C GLY A 543 -6.28 -2.31 11.39
N GLY A 544 -6.85 -3.34 10.77
CA GLY A 544 -8.27 -3.62 10.73
C GLY A 544 -8.72 -4.52 11.86
N ARG A 545 -10.00 -4.84 11.84
CA ARG A 545 -10.58 -5.77 12.81
C ARG A 545 -9.96 -7.15 12.76
N ARG A 546 -9.30 -7.49 11.66
CA ARG A 546 -8.73 -8.78 11.43
C ARG A 546 -7.26 -8.85 11.76
N ASN A 547 -6.48 -7.89 11.43
CA ASN A 547 -5.02 -7.89 11.50
C ASN A 547 -4.41 -9.30 11.35
N ASP A 548 -4.30 -9.74 10.12
CA ASP A 548 -4.12 -11.14 9.80
C ASP A 548 -2.67 -11.46 9.47
N SER A 549 -1.90 -11.76 10.48
CA SER A 549 -0.49 -12.16 10.34
C SER A 549 -0.30 -13.60 9.83
N GLY A 550 -1.37 -14.39 9.73
CA GLY A 550 -1.29 -15.79 9.32
C GLY A 550 -0.69 -16.75 10.37
N ASP A 551 -0.34 -16.26 11.53
CA ASP A 551 0.38 -16.99 12.58
C ASP A 551 -0.51 -17.65 13.66
N ASP A 552 -1.85 -17.54 13.56
CA ASP A 552 -2.77 -18.18 14.49
C ASP A 552 -2.71 -19.72 14.33
N PRO A 553 -2.27 -20.49 15.36
CA PRO A 553 -2.15 -21.95 15.28
C PRO A 553 -3.45 -22.66 14.90
N ALA A 554 -4.60 -22.11 15.30
CA ALA A 554 -5.90 -22.69 14.96
C ALA A 554 -6.20 -22.50 13.46
N VAL A 555 -5.82 -21.35 12.91
CA VAL A 555 -5.96 -21.07 11.48
C VAL A 555 -4.99 -21.92 10.66
N ILE A 556 -3.72 -22.04 11.08
CA ILE A 556 -2.73 -22.88 10.41
C ILE A 556 -3.19 -24.34 10.33
N LYS A 557 -3.77 -24.84 11.40
CA LYS A 557 -4.28 -26.20 11.45
C LYS A 557 -5.38 -26.46 10.42
N ASP A 558 -6.33 -25.55 10.32
CA ASP A 558 -7.53 -25.74 9.50
C ASP A 558 -7.34 -25.16 8.07
N PHE A 559 -6.37 -24.28 7.89
CA PHE A 559 -6.01 -23.65 6.62
C PHE A 559 -4.48 -23.68 6.43
N PRO A 560 -3.89 -24.87 6.24
CA PRO A 560 -2.45 -24.99 6.07
C PRO A 560 -1.97 -24.22 4.83
N GLY A 561 -0.85 -23.53 4.97
CA GLY A 561 -0.33 -22.65 3.93
C GLY A 561 -0.93 -21.26 3.87
N ARG A 562 -1.90 -20.97 4.72
CA ARG A 562 -2.43 -19.61 4.86
C ARG A 562 -1.36 -18.69 5.44
N ILE A 563 -1.27 -17.53 4.84
CA ILE A 563 -0.42 -16.42 5.30
C ILE A 563 -1.26 -15.17 5.47
N GLY A 564 -0.71 -14.15 6.09
CA GLY A 564 -1.34 -12.83 6.14
C GLY A 564 -1.59 -12.28 4.73
N PHE A 565 -2.61 -11.44 4.59
CA PHE A 565 -2.96 -10.86 3.30
C PHE A 565 -2.00 -9.78 2.86
N THR A 566 -1.60 -8.99 3.80
CA THR A 566 -0.58 -7.98 3.63
C THR A 566 0.48 -8.34 4.64
N ASP A 567 1.69 -8.34 4.21
CA ASP A 567 2.75 -8.12 5.15
C ASP A 567 2.51 -6.73 5.69
N ALA A 568 1.98 -6.68 6.89
CA ALA A 568 1.74 -5.44 7.60
C ALA A 568 3.08 -4.77 7.95
N ASN A 569 4.02 -4.80 7.00
CA ASN A 569 5.33 -4.22 7.18
C ASN A 569 5.51 -3.04 6.23
N SER A 570 6.32 -2.13 6.65
CA SER A 570 6.70 -0.96 5.89
C SER A 570 7.73 -1.27 4.80
N SER A 571 8.07 -2.54 4.61
CA SER A 571 9.02 -2.96 3.60
C SER A 571 8.29 -3.38 2.33
N PRO A 572 8.34 -2.61 1.25
CA PRO A 572 7.77 -3.04 -0.01
C PRO A 572 8.54 -4.25 -0.54
N GLU A 573 7.81 -5.24 -0.96
CA GLU A 573 8.34 -6.35 -1.73
C GLU A 573 8.39 -5.96 -3.22
N PRO A 574 9.24 -6.58 -4.04
CA PRO A 574 9.26 -6.30 -5.47
C PRO A 574 7.91 -6.45 -6.17
N ASN A 575 7.08 -7.38 -5.72
CA ASN A 575 5.74 -7.58 -6.25
C ASN A 575 4.72 -6.50 -5.83
N ASP A 576 5.04 -5.66 -4.88
CA ASP A 576 4.20 -4.49 -4.53
C ASP A 576 4.38 -3.34 -5.52
N LEU A 577 5.42 -3.42 -6.36
CA LEU A 577 5.76 -2.43 -7.36
C LEU A 577 5.30 -2.89 -8.75
N ASN A 578 5.11 -1.93 -9.64
CA ASN A 578 4.76 -2.27 -11.02
C ASN A 578 5.97 -2.83 -11.81
N GLN A 579 5.75 -3.17 -13.07
CA GLN A 579 6.77 -3.70 -13.97
C GLN A 579 8.05 -2.87 -14.03
N HIS A 580 8.01 -1.57 -13.79
CA HIS A 580 9.17 -0.68 -13.87
C HIS A 580 9.98 -0.60 -12.56
N GLY A 581 9.44 -1.12 -11.45
CA GLY A 581 10.02 -1.01 -10.12
C GLY A 581 9.73 0.34 -9.46
N GLY A 582 10.44 0.63 -8.38
CA GLY A 582 10.25 1.84 -7.59
C GLY A 582 11.28 2.94 -7.87
N MET A 583 11.19 4.00 -7.06
CA MET A 583 12.02 5.21 -7.18
C MET A 583 13.52 4.92 -7.09
N PHE A 584 13.96 4.09 -6.15
CA PHE A 584 15.38 3.75 -6.00
C PHE A 584 15.95 3.11 -7.25
N LEU A 585 15.20 2.17 -7.84
CA LEU A 585 15.59 1.51 -9.07
C LEU A 585 15.59 2.49 -10.26
N HIS A 586 14.59 3.36 -10.34
CA HIS A 586 14.50 4.38 -11.38
C HIS A 586 15.72 5.32 -11.35
N LEU A 587 16.05 5.87 -10.19
CA LEU A 587 17.19 6.75 -10.02
C LEU A 587 18.52 6.06 -10.36
N THR A 588 18.73 4.84 -9.84
CA THR A 588 19.99 4.11 -10.07
C THR A 588 20.15 3.67 -11.51
N ARG A 589 19.08 3.24 -12.20
CA ARG A 589 19.09 2.95 -13.64
C ARG A 589 19.49 4.15 -14.48
N HIS A 590 19.17 5.36 -14.02
CA HIS A 590 19.57 6.61 -14.67
C HIS A 590 20.88 7.20 -14.11
N GLY A 591 21.69 6.39 -13.41
CA GLY A 591 23.00 6.79 -12.91
C GLY A 591 22.98 7.81 -11.78
N ARG A 592 21.86 7.95 -11.06
CA ARG A 592 21.77 8.79 -9.86
C ARG A 592 22.14 7.96 -8.64
N SER A 593 22.99 8.53 -7.79
CA SER A 593 23.36 7.90 -6.53
C SER A 593 22.25 8.10 -5.49
N VAL A 594 22.01 7.08 -4.72
CA VAL A 594 21.01 7.10 -3.64
C VAL A 594 21.60 6.56 -2.35
N ILE A 595 21.11 7.01 -1.22
CA ILE A 595 21.33 6.37 0.08
C ILE A 595 20.03 6.40 0.89
N ASN A 596 19.75 5.30 1.53
CA ASN A 596 18.58 5.10 2.35
C ASN A 596 18.95 4.92 3.81
N PHE A 597 18.20 5.58 4.68
CA PHE A 597 18.30 5.52 6.13
C PHE A 597 16.95 5.09 6.70
N GLY A 598 16.67 3.78 6.68
CA GLY A 598 15.59 3.15 7.42
C GLY A 598 14.29 2.92 6.69
N ASN A 599 14.07 3.49 5.52
CA ASN A 599 12.84 3.26 4.76
C ASN A 599 12.92 1.99 3.90
N GLY A 600 11.78 1.32 3.65
CA GLY A 600 11.72 0.12 2.82
C GLY A 600 12.36 -1.12 3.44
N TYR A 601 12.52 -1.16 4.75
CA TYR A 601 12.99 -2.33 5.49
C TYR A 601 11.82 -3.16 6.01
N GLU A 602 12.07 -4.43 6.27
CA GLU A 602 11.07 -5.27 6.91
C GLU A 602 10.76 -4.79 8.32
N PHE A 603 9.49 -4.90 8.66
CA PHE A 603 8.95 -4.37 9.91
C PHE A 603 9.45 -5.10 11.16
N ALA A 604 9.82 -4.31 12.13
CA ALA A 604 9.85 -4.51 13.58
C ALA A 604 10.43 -5.80 14.22
N VAL A 605 10.28 -6.97 13.68
CA VAL A 605 10.74 -8.21 14.36
C VAL A 605 12.26 -8.27 14.40
N ILE A 606 12.90 -7.56 13.52
CA ILE A 606 14.34 -7.56 13.30
C ILE A 606 15.03 -6.40 14.00
N ASP A 607 14.26 -5.37 14.33
CA ASP A 607 14.77 -4.13 14.93
C ASP A 607 14.70 -4.08 16.46
N GLU A 608 14.22 -5.12 17.09
CA GLU A 608 14.17 -5.12 18.55
C GLU A 608 15.56 -5.14 19.15
N PRO A 609 15.89 -4.20 20.07
CA PRO A 609 17.14 -4.24 20.79
C PRO A 609 17.26 -5.54 21.57
N ARG A 610 18.25 -6.35 21.22
CA ARG A 610 18.59 -7.55 21.97
C ARG A 610 19.66 -7.26 22.99
N GLY A 611 19.25 -7.00 24.25
CA GLY A 611 20.15 -6.92 25.38
C GLY A 611 20.96 -5.63 25.47
N ALA A 612 22.15 -5.68 26.03
CA ALA A 612 22.87 -4.54 26.56
C ALA A 612 23.99 -4.00 25.65
N ASP A 613 23.85 -4.07 24.31
CA ASP A 613 24.82 -3.37 23.48
C ASP A 613 24.53 -1.85 23.50
N PRO A 614 25.37 -1.05 24.22
CA PRO A 614 25.13 0.39 24.36
C PRO A 614 25.27 1.15 23.02
N THR A 615 25.79 0.50 21.96
CA THR A 615 25.84 1.10 20.64
C THR A 615 24.59 0.80 19.81
N GLY A 616 23.78 -0.17 20.23
CA GLY A 616 22.61 -0.65 19.49
C GLY A 616 22.94 -1.25 18.10
N ALA A 617 24.20 -1.20 17.71
CA ALA A 617 24.63 -1.45 16.34
C ALA A 617 24.48 -2.91 15.88
N ARG A 618 24.44 -3.83 16.83
CA ARG A 618 24.34 -5.27 16.52
C ARG A 618 22.92 -5.80 16.52
N GLU A 619 21.98 -5.00 16.94
CA GLU A 619 20.62 -5.42 17.23
C GLU A 619 19.62 -4.85 16.23
N HIS A 620 20.09 -3.92 15.41
CA HIS A 620 19.32 -3.31 14.33
C HIS A 620 19.71 -3.91 12.99
N VAL A 621 19.41 -5.18 12.83
CA VAL A 621 19.63 -5.83 11.53
C VAL A 621 18.43 -5.52 10.65
N ASN A 622 18.58 -4.54 9.80
CA ASN A 622 17.59 -4.17 8.82
C ASN A 622 17.75 -5.05 7.58
N VAL A 623 16.68 -5.65 7.11
CA VAL A 623 16.68 -6.50 5.93
C VAL A 623 15.76 -5.89 4.87
N PRO A 624 16.31 -5.09 3.97
CA PRO A 624 15.54 -4.57 2.84
C PRO A 624 15.12 -5.72 1.93
N MET A 625 13.86 -5.72 1.52
CA MET A 625 13.32 -6.72 0.61
C MET A 625 13.80 -6.55 -0.82
N GLU A 626 14.16 -5.32 -1.19
CA GLU A 626 14.67 -5.02 -2.52
C GLU A 626 16.19 -4.91 -2.53
N LYS A 627 16.83 -5.56 -3.52
CA LYS A 627 18.29 -5.46 -3.72
C LYS A 627 18.78 -4.03 -3.85
N VAL A 628 18.08 -3.22 -4.63
CA VAL A 628 18.49 -1.83 -4.86
C VAL A 628 18.42 -1.01 -3.59
N VAL A 629 17.44 -1.26 -2.73
CA VAL A 629 17.33 -0.62 -1.41
C VAL A 629 18.47 -1.09 -0.53
N ARG A 630 18.67 -2.40 -0.42
CA ARG A 630 19.73 -2.99 0.39
C ARG A 630 21.12 -2.45 0.01
N ASP A 631 21.47 -2.50 -1.27
CA ASP A 631 22.80 -2.13 -1.74
C ASP A 631 23.10 -0.62 -1.56
N ASN A 632 22.06 0.17 -1.28
CA ASN A 632 22.15 1.62 -1.10
C ASN A 632 21.62 2.07 0.27
N SER A 633 21.64 1.22 1.28
CA SER A 633 21.16 1.55 2.63
C SER A 633 22.29 1.63 3.65
N ASP A 634 22.10 2.45 4.65
CA ASP A 634 22.86 2.37 5.89
C ASP A 634 22.26 1.28 6.80
N HIS A 635 22.88 0.11 6.80
CA HIS A 635 22.39 -1.07 7.52
C HIS A 635 22.40 -0.94 9.05
N LEU A 636 23.05 0.08 9.60
CA LEU A 636 23.04 0.37 11.02
C LEU A 636 22.01 1.44 11.40
N PHE A 637 21.28 1.97 10.43
CA PHE A 637 20.19 2.89 10.70
C PHE A 637 18.91 2.08 10.95
N PRO A 638 18.27 2.25 12.12
CA PRO A 638 17.06 1.48 12.43
C PRO A 638 15.86 1.96 11.62
N ASN A 639 15.03 1.02 11.17
CA ASN A 639 13.78 1.32 10.53
C ASN A 639 12.69 1.75 11.54
N TYR A 640 11.43 1.52 11.24
CA TYR A 640 10.33 1.72 12.17
C TYR A 640 10.54 0.89 13.45
N ASN A 641 10.94 1.55 14.49
CA ASN A 641 11.01 0.99 15.84
C ASN A 641 10.88 2.13 16.84
N THR A 642 9.74 2.23 17.49
CA THR A 642 9.47 3.28 18.48
C THR A 642 10.27 3.14 19.77
N HIS A 643 11.08 2.11 19.88
CA HIS A 643 12.01 1.91 21.01
C HIS A 643 13.30 2.73 20.89
N ILE A 644 13.57 3.27 19.70
CA ILE A 644 14.78 4.04 19.41
C ILE A 644 14.42 5.50 19.23
N PRO A 645 15.05 6.40 19.99
CA PRO A 645 14.84 7.82 19.80
C PRO A 645 15.24 8.31 18.41
N ASP A 646 14.49 9.26 17.84
CA ASP A 646 14.89 9.97 16.65
C ASP A 646 16.00 11.00 16.95
N ALA A 647 15.93 11.66 18.10
CA ALA A 647 16.89 12.68 18.55
C ALA A 647 17.69 12.25 19.81
N PRO A 648 18.83 12.90 20.09
CA PRO A 648 19.55 12.72 21.34
C PRO A 648 18.66 13.06 22.54
N LEU A 649 18.61 12.17 23.54
CA LEU A 649 17.84 12.39 24.75
C LEU A 649 18.60 13.28 25.74
N PRO A 650 18.03 14.37 26.27
CA PRO A 650 18.68 15.19 27.29
C PRO A 650 19.05 14.42 28.57
N GLU A 651 18.22 13.44 28.95
CA GLU A 651 18.43 12.60 30.14
C GLU A 651 19.43 11.48 29.92
N ASP A 652 19.72 11.09 28.70
CA ASP A 652 20.72 10.09 28.31
C ASP A 652 21.33 10.41 26.94
N PRO A 653 22.26 11.37 26.86
CA PRO A 653 22.87 11.77 25.58
C PRO A 653 23.76 10.69 24.95
N THR A 654 24.01 9.59 25.65
CA THR A 654 24.83 8.49 25.13
C THR A 654 23.99 7.41 24.45
N ARG A 655 22.68 7.50 24.61
CA ARG A 655 21.76 6.54 23.98
C ARG A 655 21.80 6.66 22.46
N PHE A 656 21.88 5.52 21.80
CA PHE A 656 21.78 5.44 20.35
C PHE A 656 20.47 6.07 19.87
N ASN A 657 20.54 6.87 18.82
CA ASN A 657 19.40 7.52 18.18
C ASN A 657 19.64 7.68 16.67
N ARG A 658 18.55 7.89 15.92
CA ARG A 658 18.58 7.97 14.45
C ARG A 658 19.37 9.18 13.94
N PHE A 659 19.18 10.34 14.56
CA PHE A 659 19.90 11.56 14.15
C PHE A 659 21.42 11.41 14.31
N ASP A 660 21.92 10.89 15.43
CA ASP A 660 23.36 10.72 15.63
C ASP A 660 23.97 9.72 14.67
N ARG A 661 23.21 8.66 14.29
CA ARG A 661 23.66 7.74 13.23
C ARG A 661 23.75 8.45 11.89
N PHE A 662 22.71 9.18 11.47
CA PHE A 662 22.73 9.98 10.25
C PHE A 662 23.87 11.01 10.26
N ARG A 663 24.01 11.80 11.34
CA ARG A 663 25.07 12.79 11.51
C ARG A 663 26.45 12.18 11.35
N ARG A 664 26.70 11.03 11.99
CA ARG A 664 27.97 10.33 11.89
C ARG A 664 28.31 9.94 10.45
N VAL A 665 27.38 9.35 9.72
CA VAL A 665 27.57 8.99 8.32
C VAL A 665 27.78 10.25 7.48
N PHE A 666 26.97 11.26 7.67
CA PHE A 666 27.06 12.54 6.97
C PHE A 666 28.43 13.18 7.12
N GLU A 667 28.92 13.33 8.37
CA GLU A 667 30.19 13.98 8.67
C GLU A 667 31.41 13.17 8.22
N THR A 668 31.33 11.85 8.24
CA THR A 668 32.48 10.99 7.88
C THR A 668 32.56 10.65 6.40
N GLN A 669 31.44 10.51 5.72
CA GLN A 669 31.40 10.06 4.33
C GLN A 669 31.06 11.17 3.33
N PHE A 670 30.18 12.10 3.68
CA PHE A 670 29.63 13.03 2.71
C PHE A 670 30.17 14.45 2.81
N VAL A 671 30.82 14.84 3.89
CA VAL A 671 31.32 16.19 4.05
C VAL A 671 32.81 16.24 4.37
N ASP A 672 33.54 17.03 3.60
CA ASP A 672 34.91 17.47 3.94
C ASP A 672 34.84 18.98 4.27
N ARG A 673 34.60 19.29 5.56
CA ARG A 673 34.48 20.67 6.03
C ARG A 673 35.75 21.46 5.81
N ALA A 674 36.92 20.83 5.93
CA ALA A 674 38.21 21.50 5.78
C ALA A 674 38.45 21.97 4.33
N ARG A 675 37.92 21.24 3.38
CA ARG A 675 38.04 21.57 1.94
C ARG A 675 36.77 22.19 1.35
N GLY A 676 35.70 22.33 2.14
CA GLY A 676 34.41 22.83 1.66
C GLY A 676 33.76 21.94 0.61
N VAL A 677 33.96 20.61 0.66
CA VAL A 677 33.47 19.66 -0.32
C VAL A 677 32.22 18.95 0.19
N CYS A 678 31.20 18.88 -0.66
CA CYS A 678 30.02 18.03 -0.50
C CYS A 678 30.14 16.79 -1.39
N ARG A 679 29.80 15.62 -0.82
CA ARG A 679 29.72 14.33 -1.52
C ARG A 679 28.39 13.64 -1.24
N LEU A 680 27.34 14.38 -0.90
CA LEU A 680 26.02 13.78 -0.74
C LEU A 680 25.62 13.03 -2.01
N PRO A 681 24.95 11.88 -1.90
CA PRO A 681 24.24 11.27 -3.02
C PRO A 681 23.22 12.22 -3.65
N SER A 682 22.75 11.87 -4.86
CA SER A 682 21.66 12.62 -5.51
C SER A 682 20.40 12.61 -4.66
N LEU A 683 20.02 11.44 -4.14
CA LEU A 683 18.92 11.29 -3.18
C LEU A 683 19.43 10.74 -1.85
N VAL A 684 19.03 11.37 -0.76
CA VAL A 684 19.13 10.85 0.61
C VAL A 684 17.70 10.64 1.10
N ASP A 685 17.34 9.42 1.37
CA ASP A 685 16.06 9.04 1.97
C ASP A 685 16.27 8.78 3.46
N LEU A 686 15.58 9.53 4.31
CA LEU A 686 15.81 9.56 5.75
C LEU A 686 14.48 9.40 6.51
N TYR A 687 14.40 8.39 7.36
CA TYR A 687 13.19 8.00 8.03
C TYR A 687 13.23 8.30 9.54
N TYR A 688 12.30 9.11 9.99
CA TYR A 688 12.09 9.46 11.40
C TYR A 688 10.66 9.11 11.83
N PRO A 689 10.40 7.91 12.38
CA PRO A 689 9.06 7.39 12.61
C PRO A 689 8.42 7.72 13.97
N ASN A 690 9.12 8.39 14.89
CA ASN A 690 8.65 8.42 16.29
C ASN A 690 7.37 9.23 16.52
N ASP A 691 6.94 10.08 15.61
CA ASP A 691 5.66 10.76 15.71
C ASP A 691 4.44 9.83 15.48
N HIS A 692 4.66 8.56 15.11
CA HIS A 692 3.66 7.51 15.20
C HIS A 692 3.08 7.35 16.61
N GLY A 693 3.90 7.55 17.65
CA GLY A 693 3.46 7.61 19.04
C GLY A 693 3.20 6.27 19.71
N GLY A 694 3.64 5.17 19.12
CA GLY A 694 3.54 3.83 19.69
C GLY A 694 4.72 3.49 20.62
N GLY A 695 4.67 2.33 21.29
CA GLY A 695 5.78 1.76 22.03
C GLY A 695 6.18 2.53 23.30
N ALA A 696 5.26 3.26 23.92
CA ALA A 696 5.50 4.16 25.04
C ALA A 696 6.27 3.55 26.22
N LEU A 697 6.20 2.22 26.40
CA LEU A 697 6.84 1.53 27.53
C LEU A 697 8.32 1.20 27.28
N ASP A 698 8.75 1.14 26.03
CA ASP A 698 10.02 0.52 25.65
C ASP A 698 11.15 1.51 25.37
N ILE A 699 10.84 2.75 24.95
CA ILE A 699 11.87 3.77 24.70
C ILE A 699 12.66 4.11 26.00
N ASN A 700 12.02 4.01 27.14
CA ASN A 700 12.67 4.27 28.41
C ASN A 700 12.42 3.15 29.43
N PRO A 701 13.04 1.97 29.25
CA PRO A 701 12.81 0.83 30.13
C PRO A 701 13.20 1.08 31.62
N SER A 702 14.00 2.12 31.90
CA SER A 702 14.43 2.50 33.25
C SER A 702 13.75 3.77 33.76
N GLY A 703 12.84 4.37 33.00
CA GLY A 703 12.17 5.63 33.32
C GLY A 703 10.67 5.60 33.06
N PRO A 704 9.98 6.74 33.23
CA PRO A 704 8.56 6.82 32.91
C PRO A 704 8.32 6.66 31.41
N PRO A 705 7.23 5.98 31.00
CA PRO A 705 6.86 5.85 29.58
C PRO A 705 6.61 7.23 28.95
N TRP A 706 6.78 7.32 27.64
CA TRP A 706 6.57 8.57 26.91
C TRP A 706 5.08 8.84 26.65
N SER A 707 4.71 10.12 26.65
CA SER A 707 3.43 10.58 26.12
C SER A 707 3.50 10.72 24.59
N PHE A 708 2.37 10.78 23.92
CA PHE A 708 2.33 11.07 22.49
C PHE A 708 3.09 12.36 22.15
N ARG A 709 2.83 13.44 22.89
CA ARG A 709 3.53 14.71 22.75
C ARG A 709 5.05 14.56 22.86
N ARG A 710 5.54 13.68 23.72
CA ARG A 710 6.98 13.40 23.85
C ARG A 710 7.56 12.76 22.60
N PHE A 711 6.84 11.84 21.98
CA PHE A 711 7.22 11.21 20.72
C PHE A 711 7.28 12.24 19.59
N VAL A 712 6.27 13.09 19.45
CA VAL A 712 6.27 14.19 18.48
C VAL A 712 7.41 15.14 18.71
N GLN A 713 7.73 15.47 19.97
CA GLN A 713 8.86 16.33 20.35
C GLN A 713 10.21 15.71 20.00
N ASP A 714 10.36 14.40 20.12
CA ASP A 714 11.57 13.68 19.74
C ASP A 714 11.80 13.73 18.22
N ASN A 715 10.76 13.47 17.47
CA ASN A 715 10.75 13.57 16.02
C ASN A 715 11.03 15.01 15.55
N ASP A 716 10.37 16.01 16.14
CA ASP A 716 10.59 17.44 15.85
C ASP A 716 12.03 17.88 16.11
N ALA A 717 12.63 17.38 17.20
CA ALA A 717 14.03 17.67 17.53
C ALA A 717 14.97 17.07 16.47
N ALA A 718 14.73 15.84 16.01
CA ALA A 718 15.52 15.20 14.97
C ALA A 718 15.44 15.95 13.65
N LEU A 719 14.25 16.39 13.26
CA LEU A 719 14.05 17.23 12.06
C LEU A 719 14.85 18.54 12.18
N GLY A 720 14.70 19.25 13.29
CA GLY A 720 15.40 20.52 13.52
C GLY A 720 16.91 20.36 13.48
N LEU A 721 17.46 19.36 14.17
CA LEU A 721 18.88 19.06 14.16
C LEU A 721 19.41 18.65 12.79
N THR A 722 18.62 17.93 12.00
CA THR A 722 19.00 17.53 10.64
C THR A 722 19.09 18.74 9.72
N VAL A 723 18.14 19.65 9.77
CA VAL A 723 18.18 20.87 8.97
C VAL A 723 19.31 21.79 9.43
N ASP A 724 19.57 21.90 10.73
CA ASP A 724 20.72 22.63 11.28
C ASP A 724 22.03 22.05 10.73
N LEU A 725 22.23 20.73 10.83
CA LEU A 725 23.43 20.05 10.36
C LEU A 725 23.69 20.27 8.85
N LEU A 726 22.66 20.11 8.04
CA LEU A 726 22.75 20.27 6.59
C LEU A 726 22.99 21.72 6.20
N SER A 727 22.24 22.66 6.80
CA SER A 727 22.34 24.10 6.43
C SER A 727 23.66 24.74 6.86
N ASN A 728 24.35 24.18 7.87
CA ASN A 728 25.68 24.59 8.29
C ASN A 728 26.81 23.79 7.63
N SER A 729 26.55 23.16 6.48
CA SER A 729 27.52 22.36 5.74
C SER A 729 27.79 22.89 4.34
N PRO A 730 28.89 22.46 3.70
CA PRO A 730 29.14 22.76 2.29
C PRO A 730 28.07 22.27 1.31
N CYS A 731 27.22 21.33 1.74
CA CYS A 731 26.16 20.76 0.93
C CYS A 731 24.96 21.69 0.78
N TRP A 732 24.78 22.65 1.70
CA TRP A 732 23.59 23.49 1.73
C TRP A 732 23.25 24.18 0.43
N LYS A 733 24.28 24.72 -0.23
CA LYS A 733 24.14 25.57 -1.42
C LYS A 733 23.39 24.91 -2.60
N ASP A 734 23.42 23.59 -2.70
CA ASP A 734 22.86 22.82 -3.81
C ASP A 734 21.93 21.67 -3.33
N THR A 735 21.38 21.79 -2.11
CA THR A 735 20.46 20.82 -1.50
C THR A 735 19.06 21.41 -1.34
N VAL A 736 18.05 20.57 -1.60
CA VAL A 736 16.67 20.78 -1.17
C VAL A 736 16.26 19.63 -0.23
N ILE A 737 15.48 19.94 0.79
CA ILE A 737 14.90 18.98 1.73
C ILE A 737 13.39 19.01 1.55
N PHE A 738 12.77 17.86 1.34
CA PHE A 738 11.33 17.65 1.42
C PHE A 738 11.01 16.85 2.67
N VAL A 739 9.97 17.24 3.40
CA VAL A 739 9.50 16.57 4.62
C VAL A 739 8.04 16.20 4.42
N VAL A 740 7.71 14.93 4.65
CA VAL A 740 6.35 14.37 4.51
C VAL A 740 6.10 13.29 5.56
N GLU A 741 4.83 12.94 5.72
CA GLU A 741 4.39 11.74 6.42
C GLU A 741 4.16 10.59 5.41
N ASP A 742 4.08 9.35 5.91
CA ASP A 742 3.72 8.18 5.10
C ASP A 742 2.19 8.10 4.89
N ASP A 743 1.43 8.36 5.93
CA ASP A 743 -0.03 8.44 5.90
C ASP A 743 -0.58 9.44 6.93
N THR A 744 -1.90 9.46 7.12
CA THR A 744 -2.61 10.43 7.99
C THR A 744 -3.41 9.76 9.10
N GLN A 745 -2.97 8.63 9.61
CA GLN A 745 -3.73 7.89 10.61
C GLN A 745 -3.94 8.68 11.92
N ASN A 746 -2.98 9.52 12.31
CA ASN A 746 -3.06 10.29 13.55
C ASN A 746 -3.65 11.68 13.32
N GLY A 747 -4.62 12.04 14.14
CA GLY A 747 -5.21 13.36 14.15
C GLY A 747 -6.49 13.47 13.31
N ALA A 748 -7.17 14.60 13.48
CA ALA A 748 -8.27 15.02 12.66
C ALA A 748 -7.81 16.07 11.65
N ASP A 749 -8.49 16.16 10.52
CA ASP A 749 -8.31 17.22 9.55
C ASP A 749 -9.66 17.76 9.07
N HIS A 750 -9.81 19.09 9.02
CA HIS A 750 -11.08 19.72 8.69
C HIS A 750 -11.35 19.81 7.17
N VAL A 751 -10.34 19.51 6.34
CA VAL A 751 -10.46 19.56 4.87
C VAL A 751 -10.67 18.16 4.30
N ASP A 752 -9.69 17.27 4.52
CA ASP A 752 -9.74 15.88 4.04
C ASP A 752 -8.87 14.98 4.92
N GLY A 753 -9.32 13.76 5.12
CA GLY A 753 -8.59 12.77 5.92
C GLY A 753 -7.21 12.39 5.40
N HIS A 754 -6.89 12.70 4.14
CA HIS A 754 -5.57 12.46 3.53
C HIS A 754 -4.69 13.72 3.51
N ARG A 755 -5.18 14.86 4.02
CA ARG A 755 -4.35 16.08 4.04
C ARG A 755 -3.28 15.98 5.13
N SER A 756 -2.02 16.17 4.75
CA SER A 756 -0.87 15.95 5.62
C SER A 756 0.15 17.07 5.57
N VAL A 757 1.22 16.90 6.34
CA VAL A 757 2.35 17.81 6.44
C VAL A 757 3.18 17.74 5.16
N PHE A 758 3.57 18.91 4.64
CA PHE A 758 4.58 19.03 3.60
C PHE A 758 5.42 20.27 3.81
N LEU A 759 6.75 20.11 3.87
CA LEU A 759 7.71 21.21 3.93
C LEU A 759 8.70 21.08 2.77
N ALA A 760 9.01 22.21 2.14
CA ALA A 760 10.15 22.34 1.24
C ALA A 760 11.16 23.31 1.86
N ILE A 761 12.40 22.85 2.05
CA ILE A 761 13.42 23.57 2.81
C ILE A 761 14.71 23.62 1.98
N GLY A 762 15.31 24.78 1.84
CA GLY A 762 16.54 24.93 1.09
C GLY A 762 16.85 26.37 0.74
N PRO A 763 18.06 26.67 0.25
CA PRO A 763 18.43 28.05 -0.12
C PRO A 763 17.64 28.56 -1.33
N TRP A 764 17.25 27.69 -2.23
CA TRP A 764 16.51 27.98 -3.46
C TRP A 764 14.99 27.92 -3.28
N VAL A 765 14.50 27.70 -2.06
CA VAL A 765 13.09 27.65 -1.72
C VAL A 765 12.60 29.04 -1.31
N ARG A 766 11.41 29.42 -1.73
CA ARG A 766 10.76 30.68 -1.35
C ARG A 766 10.61 30.77 0.17
N LYS A 767 10.83 31.94 0.70
CA LYS A 767 10.71 32.20 2.14
C LYS A 767 9.30 32.63 2.52
N GLN A 768 8.80 32.09 3.65
CA GLN A 768 7.49 32.42 4.21
C GLN A 768 6.37 32.26 3.17
N HIS A 769 6.45 31.17 2.43
CA HIS A 769 5.53 30.86 1.35
C HIS A 769 4.62 29.69 1.75
N VAL A 770 3.33 29.85 1.54
CA VAL A 770 2.36 28.76 1.68
C VAL A 770 1.77 28.43 0.31
N SER A 771 1.99 27.20 -0.14
CA SER A 771 1.38 26.69 -1.36
C SER A 771 -0.11 26.43 -1.16
N LYS A 772 -0.90 26.86 -2.14
CA LYS A 772 -2.33 26.55 -2.27
C LYS A 772 -2.60 25.60 -3.43
N VAL A 773 -1.56 25.22 -4.12
CA VAL A 773 -1.65 24.29 -5.24
C VAL A 773 -1.89 22.90 -4.69
N HIS A 774 -2.86 22.19 -5.29
CA HIS A 774 -3.07 20.79 -4.95
C HIS A 774 -1.84 19.97 -5.33
N ALA A 775 -1.27 19.29 -4.35
CA ALA A 775 -0.08 18.47 -4.52
C ALA A 775 -0.16 17.20 -3.67
N SER A 776 0.67 16.20 -4.02
CA SER A 776 0.72 14.92 -3.35
C SER A 776 2.15 14.34 -3.35
N LEU A 777 2.34 13.11 -2.88
CA LEU A 777 3.62 12.40 -2.97
C LEU A 777 4.10 12.33 -4.43
N ALA A 778 3.20 12.04 -5.37
CA ALA A 778 3.53 12.01 -6.79
C ALA A 778 4.08 13.36 -7.29
N SER A 779 3.66 14.50 -6.71
CA SER A 779 4.18 15.83 -7.02
C SER A 779 5.64 16.02 -6.59
N ILE A 780 6.01 15.45 -5.45
CA ILE A 780 7.40 15.46 -4.98
C ILE A 780 8.27 14.68 -5.97
N PHE A 781 7.85 13.48 -6.34
CA PHE A 781 8.62 12.61 -7.22
C PHE A 781 8.75 13.19 -8.64
N LYS A 782 7.68 13.79 -9.18
CA LYS A 782 7.79 14.58 -10.41
C LYS A 782 8.86 15.64 -10.30
N THR A 783 8.85 16.39 -9.20
CA THR A 783 9.83 17.46 -8.96
C THR A 783 11.25 16.90 -8.82
N VAL A 784 11.43 15.77 -8.15
CA VAL A 784 12.72 15.05 -8.04
C VAL A 784 13.21 14.61 -9.42
N ASN A 785 12.33 14.05 -10.25
CA ASN A 785 12.68 13.67 -11.61
C ASN A 785 13.08 14.88 -12.46
N LEU A 786 12.37 16.00 -12.34
CA LEU A 786 12.72 17.25 -13.01
C LEU A 786 14.08 17.81 -12.52
N ILE A 787 14.35 17.78 -11.20
CA ILE A 787 15.65 18.18 -10.64
C ILE A 787 16.78 17.39 -11.29
N PHE A 788 16.60 16.10 -11.47
CA PHE A 788 17.63 15.23 -12.03
C PHE A 788 17.58 15.11 -13.57
N GLY A 789 16.59 15.74 -14.21
CA GLY A 789 16.40 15.70 -15.67
C GLY A 789 15.92 14.34 -16.17
N LEU A 790 15.22 13.57 -15.35
CA LEU A 790 14.77 12.21 -15.65
C LEU A 790 13.35 12.19 -16.22
N PRO A 791 13.01 11.19 -17.02
CA PRO A 791 11.63 10.94 -17.42
C PRO A 791 10.78 10.52 -16.21
N PRO A 792 9.46 10.59 -16.29
CA PRO A 792 8.59 10.05 -15.25
C PRO A 792 8.77 8.54 -15.08
N LEU A 793 8.57 8.04 -13.85
CA LEU A 793 8.61 6.62 -13.54
C LEU A 793 7.33 5.90 -13.99
N ASN A 794 6.18 6.52 -13.71
CA ASN A 794 4.86 5.98 -14.03
C ASN A 794 3.90 7.10 -14.39
N GLN A 795 2.63 6.77 -14.61
CA GLN A 795 1.64 7.77 -14.96
C GLN A 795 1.29 8.75 -13.82
N TYR A 796 1.49 8.36 -12.56
CA TYR A 796 1.12 9.21 -11.41
C TYR A 796 2.06 10.42 -11.31
N ASP A 797 3.37 10.21 -11.36
CA ASP A 797 4.31 11.32 -11.37
C ASP A 797 4.31 12.09 -12.71
N ALA A 798 4.00 11.41 -13.83
CA ALA A 798 3.79 12.10 -15.10
C ALA A 798 2.64 13.10 -15.03
N ALA A 799 1.53 12.69 -14.42
CA ALA A 799 0.29 13.47 -14.31
C ALA A 799 0.31 14.53 -13.20
N ALA A 800 1.07 14.30 -12.13
CA ALA A 800 1.07 15.14 -10.93
C ALA A 800 1.43 16.60 -11.25
N THR A 801 0.96 17.50 -10.43
CA THR A 801 1.41 18.90 -10.42
C THR A 801 2.84 18.96 -9.88
N ASP A 802 3.76 19.62 -10.56
CA ASP A 802 5.11 19.83 -10.03
C ASP A 802 5.11 20.93 -8.94
N LEU A 803 6.19 20.98 -8.17
CA LEU A 803 6.35 21.90 -7.06
C LEU A 803 7.22 23.11 -7.42
N ARG A 804 7.37 23.46 -8.71
CA ARG A 804 8.21 24.58 -9.18
C ARG A 804 7.85 25.93 -8.53
N GLU A 805 6.58 26.12 -8.22
CA GLU A 805 6.10 27.36 -7.61
C GLU A 805 6.67 27.63 -6.20
N LEU A 806 7.18 26.61 -5.53
CA LEU A 806 7.85 26.75 -4.23
C LEU A 806 9.26 27.33 -4.33
N PHE A 807 9.82 27.45 -5.54
CA PHE A 807 11.22 27.77 -5.74
C PHE A 807 11.43 29.19 -6.24
N THR A 808 12.65 29.69 -6.09
CA THR A 808 13.06 31.06 -6.46
C THR A 808 14.44 31.05 -7.10
N SER A 809 14.65 31.94 -8.06
CA SER A 809 15.96 32.20 -8.66
C SER A 809 16.90 33.02 -7.76
N THR A 810 16.42 33.55 -6.66
CA THR A 810 17.21 34.33 -5.69
C THR A 810 17.42 33.53 -4.43
N PRO A 811 18.58 32.83 -4.26
CA PRO A 811 18.81 31.96 -3.13
C PRO A 811 19.09 32.74 -1.82
N ASP A 812 18.68 32.14 -0.70
CA ASP A 812 19.08 32.60 0.63
C ASP A 812 19.85 31.48 1.35
N PHE A 813 21.15 31.63 1.45
CA PHE A 813 22.08 30.65 2.05
C PHE A 813 22.18 30.73 3.57
N THR A 814 21.38 31.60 4.22
CA THR A 814 21.40 31.75 5.68
C THR A 814 21.08 30.40 6.36
N PRO A 815 21.95 29.87 7.22
CA PRO A 815 21.74 28.60 7.88
C PRO A 815 20.52 28.64 8.81
N TYR A 816 19.90 27.48 8.99
CA TYR A 816 18.91 27.25 10.03
C TYR A 816 19.61 26.90 11.34
N HIS A 817 18.98 27.24 12.46
CA HIS A 817 19.39 26.80 13.79
C HIS A 817 18.20 26.12 14.44
N ALA A 818 18.43 24.89 14.91
CA ALA A 818 17.39 24.08 15.54
C ALA A 818 16.78 24.81 16.76
N GLN A 819 15.47 24.79 16.81
CA GLN A 819 14.75 25.34 17.94
C GLN A 819 14.85 24.40 19.15
N PRO A 820 15.05 24.93 20.34
CA PRO A 820 15.12 24.08 21.54
C PRO A 820 13.75 23.47 21.81
N VAL A 821 13.73 22.16 21.99
CA VAL A 821 12.53 21.40 22.32
C VAL A 821 12.46 21.21 23.86
N GLN A 822 11.33 21.59 24.44
CA GLN A 822 11.06 21.36 25.86
C GLN A 822 10.29 20.07 26.03
N PHE A 823 11.02 18.98 26.17
CA PHE A 823 10.44 17.65 26.25
C PHE A 823 9.49 17.49 27.44
N ALA A 824 8.30 16.93 27.15
CA ALA A 824 7.31 16.62 28.18
C ALA A 824 7.84 15.58 29.17
N GLN A 825 7.91 15.97 30.45
CA GLN A 825 8.44 15.12 31.53
C GLN A 825 7.36 14.25 32.19
N ARG A 826 6.10 14.56 31.98
CA ARG A 826 4.99 13.89 32.65
C ARG A 826 4.08 13.19 31.63
N VAL A 827 3.78 11.96 31.95
CA VAL A 827 2.81 11.15 31.21
C VAL A 827 1.49 11.17 31.97
N SER A 828 0.40 11.46 31.28
CA SER A 828 -0.91 11.44 31.92
C SER A 828 -1.31 10.00 32.27
N SER A 829 -1.95 9.83 33.44
CA SER A 829 -2.51 8.54 33.82
C SER A 829 -3.57 8.05 32.85
N LEU A 830 -4.21 8.96 32.14
CA LEU A 830 -5.19 8.65 31.09
C LEU A 830 -4.49 8.01 29.87
N TRP A 831 -3.37 8.58 29.39
CA TRP A 831 -2.57 8.01 28.33
C TRP A 831 -2.16 6.57 28.68
N LEU A 832 -1.56 6.37 29.83
CA LEU A 832 -1.14 5.05 30.30
C LEU A 832 -2.30 4.03 30.33
N ALA A 833 -3.46 4.46 30.85
CA ALA A 833 -4.63 3.58 30.94
C ALA A 833 -5.21 3.23 29.58
N LEU A 834 -5.11 4.11 28.60
CA LEU A 834 -5.61 3.88 27.24
C LEU A 834 -4.65 3.01 26.43
N THR A 835 -3.36 3.33 26.49
CA THR A 835 -2.33 2.62 25.71
C THR A 835 -1.98 1.24 26.29
N ALA A 836 -2.19 1.00 27.58
CA ALA A 836 -2.01 -0.33 28.18
C ALA A 836 -2.88 -1.45 27.56
N ARG A 837 -3.84 -1.09 26.72
CA ARG A 837 -4.72 -2.03 26.01
C ARG A 837 -4.34 -2.21 24.55
N ILE A 838 -3.36 -1.48 24.06
CA ILE A 838 -2.90 -1.50 22.68
C ILE A 838 -1.75 -2.50 22.57
N ASP A 839 -1.81 -3.36 21.61
CA ASP A 839 -0.73 -4.30 21.27
C ASP A 839 0.20 -3.66 20.25
N PHE A 840 1.19 -2.92 20.72
CA PHE A 840 2.18 -2.27 19.87
C PHE A 840 3.20 -3.23 19.21
N SER A 841 3.12 -4.52 19.48
CA SER A 841 3.93 -5.50 18.75
C SER A 841 3.36 -5.78 17.34
N ARG A 842 2.21 -5.22 17.04
CA ARG A 842 1.53 -5.36 15.75
C ARG A 842 1.42 -3.99 15.09
N PRO A 843 1.85 -3.86 13.85
CA PRO A 843 1.70 -2.61 13.11
C PRO A 843 0.22 -2.21 13.07
N ASP A 844 -0.08 -1.01 13.51
CA ASP A 844 -1.41 -0.38 13.45
C ASP A 844 -2.60 -1.27 13.88
N ALA A 845 -2.32 -2.28 14.68
CA ALA A 845 -3.31 -3.26 15.13
C ALA A 845 -4.52 -2.60 15.81
N ASP A 846 -4.27 -1.50 16.48
CA ASP A 846 -5.24 -0.75 17.26
C ASP A 846 -5.25 0.75 16.89
N GLU A 847 -5.07 1.08 15.60
CA GLU A 847 -5.04 2.44 15.07
C GLU A 847 -6.15 3.34 15.66
N VAL A 848 -7.41 2.85 15.65
CA VAL A 848 -8.53 3.60 16.22
C VAL A 848 -8.36 3.84 17.71
N ALA A 849 -7.83 2.85 18.45
CA ALA A 849 -7.58 2.97 19.89
C ALA A 849 -6.42 3.92 20.19
N LEU A 850 -5.36 3.87 19.40
CA LEU A 850 -4.22 4.79 19.53
C LEU A 850 -4.67 6.22 19.27
N ARG A 851 -5.39 6.46 18.21
CA ARG A 851 -5.95 7.79 17.89
C ARG A 851 -6.88 8.30 18.98
N ASP A 852 -7.79 7.48 19.53
CA ASP A 852 -8.65 7.88 20.67
C ASP A 852 -7.80 8.20 21.90
N ALA A 853 -6.72 7.45 22.14
CA ALA A 853 -5.79 7.72 23.23
C ALA A 853 -5.07 9.06 23.04
N ILE A 854 -4.57 9.37 21.84
CA ILE A 854 -3.96 10.66 21.50
C ILE A 854 -4.94 11.80 21.75
N MET A 855 -6.10 11.76 21.12
CA MET A 855 -7.09 12.85 21.19
C MET A 855 -7.54 13.11 22.64
N ARG A 856 -7.67 12.04 23.43
CA ARG A 856 -8.09 12.16 24.83
C ARG A 856 -6.97 12.65 25.76
N SER A 857 -5.78 12.16 25.60
CA SER A 857 -4.65 12.50 26.47
C SER A 857 -4.15 13.94 26.24
N GLU A 858 -4.24 14.40 24.99
CA GLU A 858 -3.84 15.74 24.59
C GLU A 858 -4.99 16.76 24.70
N GLY A 859 -6.18 16.33 25.11
CA GLY A 859 -7.33 17.24 25.28
C GLY A 859 -7.92 17.78 23.99
N LEU A 860 -7.66 17.12 22.89
CA LEU A 860 -8.16 17.50 21.56
C LEU A 860 -9.66 17.21 21.43
N PRO A 861 -10.43 18.01 20.67
CA PRO A 861 -11.88 17.89 20.59
C PRO A 861 -12.32 16.52 20.07
N ARG A 862 -13.32 15.97 20.71
CA ARG A 862 -14.04 14.82 20.19
C ARG A 862 -15.17 15.27 19.28
N PRO A 863 -15.28 14.77 18.07
CA PRO A 863 -16.50 14.95 17.31
C PRO A 863 -17.67 14.31 18.04
N ALA A 864 -18.83 14.98 17.99
CA ALA A 864 -20.06 14.42 18.54
C ALA A 864 -20.39 13.10 17.82
N ALA A 865 -20.68 12.05 18.59
CA ALA A 865 -21.19 10.82 18.02
C ALA A 865 -22.37 11.16 17.10
N ARG A 866 -22.36 10.69 15.85
CA ARG A 866 -23.55 10.80 14.99
C ARG A 866 -24.70 10.16 15.75
N ARG A 867 -25.66 10.95 16.21
CA ARG A 867 -26.97 10.40 16.53
C ARG A 867 -27.44 9.71 15.26
N SER A 868 -27.70 8.42 15.33
CA SER A 868 -28.35 7.68 14.26
C SER A 868 -29.73 8.28 14.06
N THR A 869 -29.83 9.37 13.32
CA THR A 869 -31.08 9.76 12.74
C THR A 869 -31.32 8.77 11.62
N GLY A 870 -32.19 7.79 11.90
CA GLY A 870 -32.71 6.94 10.86
C GLY A 870 -33.44 7.81 9.84
N ALA A 871 -32.72 8.14 8.79
CA ALA A 871 -33.27 8.63 7.54
C ALA A 871 -32.64 7.77 6.46
N ALA A 872 -33.46 6.81 6.01
CA ALA A 872 -33.25 6.17 4.72
C ALA A 872 -33.23 7.26 3.65
N HIS A 873 -32.18 7.29 2.85
CA HIS A 873 -32.17 7.82 1.48
C HIS A 873 -31.41 6.85 0.60
#